data_cf76a20c89423236a6c47abcc1f9c4ba
#
_entry.id   cf76a20c89423236a6c47abcc1f9c4ba
#
_cell.length_a   1.000
_cell.length_b   1.000
_cell.length_c   1.000
_cell.angle_alpha   90.00
_cell.angle_beta   90.00
_cell.angle_gamma   90.00
#
_symmetry.space_group_name_H-M   'P 1'
#
loop_
_entity.id
_entity.type
_entity.pdbx_description
1 polymer ?
#
loop_
_entity_poly.entity_id
_entity_poly.type
_entity_poly.pdbx_seq_one_letter_code
_entity_poly.pdbx_strand_id
1 'polypeptide(L)'
;MAAQIKLLLEIPEHIWSSMEASRYLHATQLYLLCCRLHSLLQLDSSGSRYSPVLSRFPILIRQVAAASHFRSTILHESKMLLKCQSVSDQAIAEALCSIMLLEESSPRQALTDFLLARKAAIQKLLNQPHHGAGIKAQICSLVELLATTLNQAYALFYTLPEGLLPDPSLPCGLLFLTLETITGQHPAGKGIGVLHEEMKLSSWFKHLPAPIVEFRPALRTLAHPISQEYLTDTLQKWIHMCKEDIKIGITNLLMFVKSMKGLAGIRDAVWELLTNESASHSWDVICRRLLDKPLLFWEDLMQQLFLDRLQTLTREGFDSISASSRQLLIAALQELENSTSKSTSNKHVHFEHNMSLFLWSESPSDLPSDAAWVSVANRAPCASSGLSMKAQAISPCVQNFCAALDSKLKVKLDDLLAYLPSDDSSLSKDMSPMQAKNCAFDRYTDAETVQGVLRAHSVACIKHIMDCVRAELRSIEEAVQGQQDALSRVKLHAVLFMARLCQSLGELCPHLKQCILGKSGSSEKPVRDSKALKKQGKGNSEQVLPVQAQWQEVKELLLQQSVVGYRVWSSAVVQSLLLGDAGSILATATSWDELEIQEEAESGSSITSKIRLPIQPSWYVQSFLFSLCQEINRVGGQALPKVTLQEMLKSCMAQIVAAYEKLSEETQKEGAFPMTQNRALQLLYDLRYLHMVLTAKGEEVKSGRGKQDSRIEKVADYLEALIDPFDLDVFTPHLNSNLSRLVQRTSVLFGLVTGTENQLTPRSSAFNSQEPHNILPLASSQIRFGLLPLSMTSTRKAKSTSRSIESKAQVVPPAPSRADDPAHPGSLFRQLVSEEEDSSTPSLFKLGWLSNMTK
;
A
#
# COMPACT_ATOMS: atom_id res chain seq x y z
N MET A 1 65.38 -49.58 -30.63
CA MET A 1 64.14 -50.11 -31.21
C MET A 1 63.33 -50.85 -30.15
N ALA A 2 63.84 -51.92 -29.50
CA ALA A 2 63.08 -52.70 -28.48
C ALA A 2 62.50 -51.83 -27.32
N ALA A 3 63.28 -50.93 -26.72
CA ALA A 3 62.84 -50.02 -25.74
C ALA A 3 61.74 -49.05 -26.22
N GLN A 4 61.80 -48.61 -27.49
CA GLN A 4 60.78 -47.75 -28.13
C GLN A 4 59.45 -48.51 -28.33
N ILE A 5 59.51 -49.77 -28.72
CA ILE A 5 58.31 -50.64 -28.87
C ILE A 5 57.72 -50.90 -27.50
N LYS A 6 58.52 -51.19 -26.48
CA LYS A 6 58.01 -51.35 -25.11
C LYS A 6 57.30 -50.12 -24.59
N LEU A 7 57.90 -48.96 -24.78
CA LEU A 7 57.30 -47.70 -24.43
C LEU A 7 55.96 -47.51 -25.18
N LEU A 8 55.93 -47.80 -26.49
CA LEU A 8 54.72 -47.67 -27.32
C LEU A 8 53.57 -48.58 -26.80
N LEU A 9 53.90 -49.76 -26.25
CA LEU A 9 52.92 -50.68 -25.71
C LEU A 9 52.38 -50.22 -24.35
N GLU A 10 53.13 -49.49 -23.52
CA GLU A 10 52.77 -49.00 -22.23
C GLU A 10 52.03 -47.66 -22.26
N ILE A 11 52.33 -46.74 -23.20
CA ILE A 11 51.76 -45.38 -23.33
C ILE A 11 50.21 -45.39 -23.31
N PRO A 12 49.49 -46.29 -24.03
CA PRO A 12 48.02 -46.27 -23.99
C PRO A 12 47.42 -46.42 -22.57
N GLU A 13 48.03 -47.27 -21.74
CA GLU A 13 47.62 -47.48 -20.35
C GLU A 13 47.87 -46.24 -19.52
N HIS A 14 49.02 -45.57 -19.70
CA HIS A 14 49.35 -44.35 -19.03
C HIS A 14 48.49 -43.17 -19.52
N ILE A 15 48.12 -43.11 -20.81
CA ILE A 15 47.14 -42.15 -21.29
C ILE A 15 45.81 -42.36 -20.57
N TRP A 16 45.32 -43.60 -20.52
CA TRP A 16 44.07 -43.93 -19.87
C TRP A 16 44.08 -43.57 -18.37
N SER A 17 45.11 -43.96 -17.65
CA SER A 17 45.28 -43.57 -16.24
C SER A 17 45.33 -42.07 -16.03
N SER A 18 45.97 -41.33 -16.95
CA SER A 18 46.01 -39.85 -16.90
C SER A 18 44.64 -39.24 -17.13
N MET A 19 43.84 -39.81 -18.00
CA MET A 19 42.46 -39.39 -18.28
C MET A 19 41.55 -39.67 -17.08
N GLU A 20 41.63 -40.82 -16.45
CA GLU A 20 40.89 -41.18 -15.23
C GLU A 20 41.23 -40.22 -14.08
N ALA A 21 42.51 -39.80 -13.98
CA ALA A 21 42.96 -38.80 -13.02
C ALA A 21 42.65 -37.35 -13.43
N SER A 22 41.90 -37.12 -14.53
CA SER A 22 41.58 -35.82 -15.12
C SER A 22 42.79 -34.93 -15.46
N ARG A 23 43.95 -35.57 -15.73
CA ARG A 23 45.20 -34.92 -16.17
C ARG A 23 45.30 -34.88 -17.68
N TYR A 24 44.42 -34.14 -18.33
CA TYR A 24 44.30 -34.13 -19.80
C TYR A 24 45.50 -33.62 -20.51
N LEU A 25 46.23 -32.67 -19.94
CA LEU A 25 47.47 -32.19 -20.50
C LEU A 25 48.56 -33.24 -20.56
N HIS A 26 48.71 -34.00 -19.48
CA HIS A 26 49.65 -35.10 -19.45
C HIS A 26 49.27 -36.25 -20.42
N ALA A 27 47.98 -36.56 -20.51
CA ALA A 27 47.43 -37.48 -21.51
C ALA A 27 47.75 -36.99 -22.95
N THR A 28 47.62 -35.68 -23.20
CA THR A 28 47.96 -35.08 -24.51
C THR A 28 49.45 -35.18 -24.81
N GLN A 29 50.32 -34.90 -23.84
CA GLN A 29 51.77 -35.03 -24.02
C GLN A 29 52.17 -36.49 -24.35
N LEU A 30 51.59 -37.45 -23.64
CA LEU A 30 51.82 -38.89 -23.91
C LEU A 30 51.26 -39.31 -25.28
N TYR A 31 50.12 -38.78 -25.70
CA TYR A 31 49.57 -39.02 -27.00
C TYR A 31 50.48 -38.47 -28.14
N LEU A 32 50.99 -37.25 -27.99
CA LEU A 32 51.91 -36.64 -28.96
C LEU A 32 53.24 -37.38 -29.01
N LEU A 33 53.73 -37.87 -27.86
CA LEU A 33 54.88 -38.77 -27.80
C LEU A 33 54.62 -40.11 -28.53
N CYS A 34 53.42 -40.66 -28.35
CA CYS A 34 52.98 -41.87 -29.10
C CYS A 34 52.98 -41.59 -30.59
N CYS A 35 52.46 -40.51 -31.09
CA CYS A 35 52.51 -40.10 -32.50
C CYS A 35 53.93 -39.92 -33.00
N ARG A 36 54.80 -39.34 -32.19
CA ARG A 36 56.25 -39.20 -32.53
C ARG A 36 56.92 -40.51 -32.64
N LEU A 37 56.61 -41.44 -31.71
CA LEU A 37 57.13 -42.84 -31.77
C LEU A 37 56.60 -43.56 -33.01
N HIS A 38 55.34 -43.38 -33.39
CA HIS A 38 54.74 -43.93 -34.59
C HIS A 38 55.53 -43.48 -35.87
N SER A 39 55.77 -42.15 -35.95
CA SER A 39 56.52 -41.56 -37.03
C SER A 39 57.99 -42.07 -37.12
N LEU A 40 58.67 -42.11 -35.94
CA LEU A 40 60.07 -42.62 -35.87
C LEU A 40 60.21 -44.07 -36.23
N LEU A 41 59.19 -44.86 -35.90
CA LEU A 41 59.14 -46.33 -36.23
C LEU A 41 58.55 -46.55 -37.62
N GLN A 42 58.21 -45.51 -38.38
CA GLN A 42 57.64 -45.57 -39.76
C GLN A 42 56.36 -46.44 -39.77
N LEU A 43 55.52 -46.28 -38.77
CA LEU A 43 54.23 -46.98 -38.62
C LEU A 43 53.08 -46.29 -39.38
N ASP A 44 53.29 -45.06 -39.84
CA ASP A 44 52.34 -44.27 -40.63
C ASP A 44 52.26 -44.83 -42.05
N SER A 45 51.19 -45.52 -42.36
CA SER A 45 51.04 -46.38 -43.56
C SER A 45 50.56 -45.67 -44.81
N SER A 46 50.86 -44.36 -44.99
CA SER A 46 50.44 -43.70 -46.25
C SER A 46 51.31 -43.86 -47.49
N GLY A 47 52.41 -44.62 -47.44
CA GLY A 47 53.29 -44.73 -48.60
C GLY A 47 54.10 -45.99 -48.72
N SER A 48 54.20 -46.88 -47.79
CA SER A 48 55.08 -48.05 -47.89
C SER A 48 54.37 -49.34 -47.39
N ARG A 49 54.19 -50.24 -48.31
CA ARG A 49 53.54 -51.56 -48.09
C ARG A 49 54.27 -52.44 -47.09
N TYR A 50 55.45 -52.12 -46.61
CA TYR A 50 56.25 -52.92 -45.74
C TYR A 50 57.08 -52.15 -44.73
N SER A 51 56.49 -51.76 -43.62
CA SER A 51 57.34 -51.43 -42.50
C SER A 51 57.92 -52.72 -41.94
N PRO A 52 59.24 -52.84 -41.86
CA PRO A 52 59.86 -54.10 -41.33
C PRO A 52 59.53 -54.36 -39.85
N VAL A 53 59.08 -53.36 -39.17
CA VAL A 53 58.61 -53.39 -37.74
C VAL A 53 57.22 -53.99 -37.63
N LEU A 54 56.29 -53.58 -38.53
CA LEU A 54 54.92 -54.08 -38.50
C LEU A 54 54.81 -55.57 -38.84
N SER A 55 55.65 -56.05 -39.76
CA SER A 55 55.67 -57.41 -40.09
C SER A 55 56.18 -58.35 -38.98
N ARG A 56 57.01 -57.81 -38.08
CA ARG A 56 57.52 -58.56 -36.89
C ARG A 56 56.67 -58.46 -35.66
N PHE A 57 55.90 -57.34 -35.53
CA PHE A 57 55.08 -56.99 -34.36
C PHE A 57 53.65 -56.60 -34.75
N PRO A 58 52.76 -57.53 -35.15
CA PRO A 58 51.40 -57.23 -35.60
C PRO A 58 50.56 -56.58 -34.55
N ILE A 59 50.87 -56.75 -33.23
CA ILE A 59 50.18 -56.12 -32.11
C ILE A 59 50.28 -54.58 -32.19
N LEU A 60 51.28 -54.03 -32.82
CA LEU A 60 51.43 -52.58 -32.97
C LEU A 60 50.30 -51.93 -33.79
N ILE A 61 49.78 -52.73 -34.79
CA ILE A 61 48.62 -52.24 -35.57
C ILE A 61 47.39 -51.97 -34.69
N ARG A 62 47.11 -52.83 -33.72
CA ARG A 62 46.04 -52.72 -32.80
C ARG A 62 46.30 -51.52 -31.84
N GLN A 63 47.56 -51.35 -31.43
CA GLN A 63 47.92 -50.22 -30.54
C GLN A 63 47.83 -48.90 -31.26
N VAL A 64 48.22 -48.81 -32.54
CA VAL A 64 48.02 -47.57 -33.36
C VAL A 64 46.56 -47.26 -33.53
N ALA A 65 45.71 -48.30 -33.79
CA ALA A 65 44.26 -48.07 -33.90
C ALA A 65 43.65 -47.63 -32.58
N ALA A 66 44.05 -48.18 -31.45
CA ALA A 66 43.62 -47.81 -30.12
C ALA A 66 44.09 -46.39 -29.79
N ALA A 67 45.35 -46.06 -30.08
CA ALA A 67 45.88 -44.73 -29.82
C ALA A 67 45.18 -43.63 -30.62
N SER A 68 44.71 -43.92 -31.84
CA SER A 68 43.99 -42.88 -32.65
C SER A 68 42.68 -42.39 -31.99
N HIS A 69 42.05 -43.23 -31.18
CA HIS A 69 40.81 -42.88 -30.49
C HIS A 69 41.04 -41.86 -29.32
N PHE A 70 42.22 -41.89 -28.71
CA PHE A 70 42.51 -41.02 -27.58
C PHE A 70 42.42 -39.54 -27.92
N ARG A 71 42.79 -39.13 -29.14
CA ARG A 71 42.70 -37.72 -29.56
C ARG A 71 41.31 -37.17 -29.40
N SER A 72 40.30 -37.88 -29.92
CA SER A 72 38.89 -37.41 -29.85
C SER A 72 38.36 -37.42 -28.43
N THR A 73 38.74 -38.41 -27.62
CA THR A 73 38.32 -38.51 -26.24
C THR A 73 38.94 -37.45 -25.36
N ILE A 74 40.26 -37.19 -25.48
CA ILE A 74 40.95 -36.13 -24.75
C ILE A 74 40.35 -34.74 -25.11
N LEU A 75 40.10 -34.49 -26.38
CA LEU A 75 39.49 -33.24 -26.87
C LEU A 75 38.09 -33.08 -26.30
N HIS A 76 37.28 -34.15 -26.32
CA HIS A 76 35.92 -34.14 -25.79
C HIS A 76 35.92 -33.78 -24.28
N GLU A 77 36.70 -34.53 -23.51
CA GLU A 77 36.78 -34.30 -22.06
C GLU A 77 37.36 -32.92 -21.68
N SER A 78 38.41 -32.50 -22.40
CA SER A 78 38.96 -31.15 -22.21
C SER A 78 37.93 -30.05 -22.52
N LYS A 79 37.14 -30.19 -23.61
CA LYS A 79 36.06 -29.25 -23.95
C LYS A 79 34.89 -29.31 -22.95
N MET A 80 34.63 -30.48 -22.39
CA MET A 80 33.61 -30.61 -21.32
C MET A 80 34.07 -29.94 -20.03
N LEU A 81 35.35 -30.03 -19.68
CA LEU A 81 35.93 -29.35 -18.52
C LEU A 81 35.75 -27.82 -18.58
N LEU A 82 35.89 -27.23 -19.79
CA LEU A 82 35.69 -25.77 -19.95
C LEU A 82 34.28 -25.30 -19.59
N LYS A 83 33.28 -26.20 -19.59
CA LYS A 83 31.88 -25.88 -19.20
C LYS A 83 31.66 -25.93 -17.69
N CYS A 84 32.57 -26.58 -16.95
CA CYS A 84 32.41 -26.74 -15.49
C CYS A 84 32.79 -25.48 -14.75
N GLN A 85 31.99 -25.07 -13.76
CA GLN A 85 32.20 -23.87 -12.97
C GLN A 85 33.22 -24.04 -11.84
N SER A 86 33.27 -25.24 -11.23
CA SER A 86 34.06 -25.54 -10.01
C SER A 86 35.49 -26.03 -10.28
N VAL A 87 36.05 -25.68 -11.41
CA VAL A 87 37.39 -26.13 -11.83
C VAL A 87 38.41 -25.04 -11.60
N SER A 88 39.60 -25.38 -11.11
CA SER A 88 40.70 -24.45 -10.87
C SER A 88 41.23 -23.84 -12.16
N ASP A 89 41.75 -22.64 -12.09
CA ASP A 89 42.30 -21.90 -13.23
C ASP A 89 43.43 -22.67 -13.90
N GLN A 90 44.28 -23.38 -13.15
CA GLN A 90 45.35 -24.23 -13.65
C GLN A 90 44.79 -25.39 -14.46
N ALA A 91 43.73 -26.07 -14.00
CA ALA A 91 43.14 -27.16 -14.75
C ALA A 91 42.50 -26.71 -16.07
N ILE A 92 41.93 -25.49 -16.10
CA ILE A 92 41.45 -24.92 -17.37
C ILE A 92 42.58 -24.51 -18.27
N ALA A 93 43.69 -23.98 -17.74
CA ALA A 93 44.90 -23.69 -18.53
C ALA A 93 45.42 -24.96 -19.18
N GLU A 94 45.53 -26.07 -18.44
CA GLU A 94 45.96 -27.40 -18.93
C GLU A 94 45.00 -27.94 -19.97
N ALA A 95 43.68 -27.80 -19.78
CA ALA A 95 42.69 -28.22 -20.79
C ALA A 95 42.81 -27.43 -22.09
N LEU A 96 42.97 -26.09 -21.99
CA LEU A 96 43.20 -25.26 -23.18
C LEU A 96 44.51 -25.56 -23.88
N CYS A 97 45.60 -25.81 -23.13
CA CYS A 97 46.85 -26.24 -23.70
C CYS A 97 46.69 -27.59 -24.44
N SER A 98 45.93 -28.54 -23.88
CA SER A 98 45.61 -29.79 -24.53
C SER A 98 44.89 -29.61 -25.87
N ILE A 99 43.89 -28.75 -25.89
CA ILE A 99 43.13 -28.44 -27.11
C ILE A 99 44.06 -27.77 -28.13
N MET A 100 44.87 -26.79 -27.73
CA MET A 100 45.79 -26.09 -28.62
C MET A 100 46.81 -27.02 -29.24
N LEU A 101 47.37 -27.93 -28.46
CA LEU A 101 48.35 -28.89 -28.93
C LEU A 101 47.75 -29.95 -29.89
N LEU A 102 46.51 -30.40 -29.66
CA LEU A 102 45.83 -31.38 -30.48
C LEU A 102 45.20 -30.84 -31.76
N GLU A 103 44.68 -29.63 -31.68
CA GLU A 103 44.04 -28.95 -32.85
C GLU A 103 44.97 -27.97 -33.58
N GLU A 104 46.19 -27.75 -33.07
CA GLU A 104 47.16 -26.79 -33.59
C GLU A 104 46.59 -25.34 -33.65
N SER A 105 45.75 -25.03 -32.64
CA SER A 105 45.04 -23.74 -32.61
C SER A 105 45.87 -22.63 -31.99
N SER A 106 45.49 -21.37 -32.29
CA SER A 106 46.13 -20.18 -31.71
C SER A 106 45.52 -19.82 -30.33
N PRO A 107 46.21 -19.04 -29.51
CA PRO A 107 45.68 -18.54 -28.25
C PRO A 107 44.35 -17.75 -28.40
N ARG A 108 44.16 -17.04 -29.54
CA ARG A 108 42.91 -16.37 -29.88
C ARG A 108 41.75 -17.36 -30.06
N GLN A 109 42.03 -18.49 -30.73
CA GLN A 109 41.04 -19.55 -30.91
C GLN A 109 40.71 -20.20 -29.56
N ALA A 110 41.70 -20.42 -28.71
CA ALA A 110 41.52 -20.97 -27.38
C ALA A 110 40.62 -20.04 -26.49
N LEU A 111 40.79 -18.73 -26.60
CA LEU A 111 39.90 -17.76 -25.94
C LEU A 111 38.46 -17.89 -26.48
N THR A 112 38.30 -17.99 -27.78
CA THR A 112 36.97 -18.14 -28.42
C THR A 112 36.29 -19.42 -27.96
N ASP A 113 37.01 -20.54 -27.95
CA ASP A 113 36.49 -21.86 -27.54
C ASP A 113 36.09 -21.85 -26.04
N PHE A 114 36.91 -21.20 -25.18
CA PHE A 114 36.60 -21.01 -23.78
C PHE A 114 35.30 -20.22 -23.61
N LEU A 115 35.17 -19.07 -24.28
CA LEU A 115 33.99 -18.21 -24.16
C LEU A 115 32.72 -18.87 -24.71
N LEU A 116 32.82 -19.62 -25.81
CA LEU A 116 31.71 -20.42 -26.37
C LEU A 116 31.26 -21.52 -25.41
N ALA A 117 32.23 -22.24 -24.80
CA ALA A 117 31.93 -23.25 -23.80
C ALA A 117 31.18 -22.66 -22.59
N ARG A 118 31.59 -21.48 -22.13
CA ARG A 118 30.91 -20.73 -21.04
C ARG A 118 29.53 -20.25 -21.45
N LYS A 119 29.36 -19.74 -22.67
CA LYS A 119 28.03 -19.37 -23.18
C LYS A 119 27.09 -20.59 -23.21
N ALA A 120 27.56 -21.73 -23.68
CA ALA A 120 26.78 -22.97 -23.66
C ALA A 120 26.40 -23.42 -22.21
N ALA A 121 27.30 -23.20 -21.24
CA ALA A 121 27.00 -23.46 -19.83
C ALA A 121 25.92 -22.53 -19.27
N ILE A 122 25.97 -21.24 -19.61
CA ILE A 122 24.93 -20.25 -19.26
C ILE A 122 23.57 -20.69 -19.84
N GLN A 123 23.54 -21.02 -21.13
CA GLN A 123 22.30 -21.46 -21.79
C GLN A 123 21.74 -22.74 -21.16
N LYS A 124 22.60 -23.69 -20.83
CA LYS A 124 22.21 -24.92 -20.14
C LYS A 124 21.60 -24.63 -18.77
N LEU A 125 22.20 -23.72 -18.00
CA LEU A 125 21.74 -23.32 -16.69
C LEU A 125 20.36 -22.62 -16.76
N LEU A 126 20.16 -21.72 -17.71
CA LEU A 126 18.91 -21.01 -17.92
C LEU A 126 17.76 -21.91 -18.40
N ASN A 127 18.08 -22.98 -19.13
CA ASN A 127 17.09 -23.95 -19.69
C ASN A 127 16.82 -25.17 -18.78
N GLN A 128 17.37 -25.19 -17.57
CA GLN A 128 17.08 -26.29 -16.64
C GLN A 128 15.63 -26.23 -16.14
N PRO A 129 14.93 -27.37 -16.02
CA PRO A 129 13.58 -27.42 -15.49
C PRO A 129 13.57 -27.00 -14.00
N HIS A 130 12.57 -26.18 -13.64
CA HIS A 130 12.47 -25.54 -12.32
C HIS A 130 11.64 -26.38 -11.37
N HIS A 131 12.17 -26.66 -10.18
CA HIS A 131 11.41 -27.14 -9.05
C HIS A 131 11.51 -26.10 -7.91
N GLY A 132 10.46 -25.24 -7.77
CA GLY A 132 10.24 -24.36 -6.63
C GLY A 132 11.45 -23.59 -6.09
N ALA A 133 12.13 -24.14 -5.11
CA ALA A 133 13.28 -23.50 -4.46
C ALA A 133 14.52 -23.33 -5.35
N GLY A 134 14.52 -23.92 -6.54
CA GLY A 134 15.66 -23.92 -7.45
C GLY A 134 15.92 -22.57 -8.15
N ILE A 135 14.93 -21.68 -8.29
CA ILE A 135 15.09 -20.42 -9.03
C ILE A 135 16.14 -19.52 -8.39
N LYS A 136 16.11 -19.40 -7.05
CA LYS A 136 17.11 -18.63 -6.28
C LYS A 136 18.53 -19.17 -6.53
N ALA A 137 18.71 -20.48 -6.37
CA ALA A 137 19.99 -21.13 -6.59
C ALA A 137 20.47 -21.00 -8.04
N GLN A 138 19.55 -21.09 -9.00
CA GLN A 138 19.84 -20.98 -10.41
C GLN A 138 20.33 -19.59 -10.83
N ILE A 139 19.69 -18.52 -10.30
CA ILE A 139 20.14 -17.13 -10.53
C ILE A 139 21.48 -16.89 -9.84
N CYS A 140 21.69 -17.38 -8.62
CA CYS A 140 22.97 -17.28 -7.92
C CYS A 140 24.07 -17.98 -8.71
N SER A 141 23.83 -19.22 -9.16
CA SER A 141 24.81 -19.95 -9.99
C SER A 141 25.12 -19.28 -11.32
N LEU A 142 24.15 -18.55 -11.90
CA LEU A 142 24.40 -17.74 -13.09
C LEU A 142 25.37 -16.59 -12.81
N VAL A 143 25.18 -15.88 -11.70
CA VAL A 143 26.08 -14.79 -11.29
C VAL A 143 27.47 -15.31 -10.99
N GLU A 144 27.56 -16.43 -10.25
CA GLU A 144 28.84 -17.09 -9.97
C GLU A 144 29.55 -17.51 -11.26
N LEU A 145 28.83 -18.11 -12.22
CA LEU A 145 29.39 -18.53 -13.50
C LEU A 145 29.95 -17.35 -14.31
N LEU A 146 29.23 -16.23 -14.31
CA LEU A 146 29.70 -15.00 -14.97
C LEU A 146 30.94 -14.44 -14.29
N ALA A 147 30.91 -14.32 -12.95
CA ALA A 147 32.04 -13.81 -12.18
C ALA A 147 33.27 -14.71 -12.33
N THR A 148 33.10 -16.03 -12.20
CA THR A 148 34.17 -17.02 -12.39
C THR A 148 34.72 -16.97 -13.81
N THR A 149 33.87 -16.80 -14.83
CA THR A 149 34.34 -16.72 -16.23
C THR A 149 35.26 -15.53 -16.45
N LEU A 150 34.91 -14.35 -15.93
CA LEU A 150 35.74 -13.16 -16.06
C LEU A 150 37.03 -13.26 -15.23
N ASN A 151 36.96 -13.80 -14.04
CA ASN A 151 38.13 -14.05 -13.20
C ASN A 151 39.10 -15.01 -13.90
N GLN A 152 38.58 -16.10 -14.48
CA GLN A 152 39.38 -17.07 -15.24
C GLN A 152 39.91 -16.50 -16.56
N ALA A 153 39.12 -15.67 -17.25
CA ALA A 153 39.64 -14.99 -18.47
C ALA A 153 40.83 -14.09 -18.12
N TYR A 154 40.79 -13.42 -16.97
CA TYR A 154 41.92 -12.65 -16.46
C TYR A 154 43.11 -13.53 -16.13
N ALA A 155 42.90 -14.56 -15.32
CA ALA A 155 43.98 -15.46 -14.89
C ALA A 155 44.66 -16.18 -16.04
N LEU A 156 43.94 -16.55 -17.09
CA LEU A 156 44.43 -17.32 -18.23
C LEU A 156 45.07 -16.48 -19.33
N PHE A 157 44.40 -15.42 -19.77
CA PHE A 157 44.71 -14.70 -21.01
C PHE A 157 45.31 -13.32 -20.83
N TYR A 158 45.11 -12.69 -19.65
CA TYR A 158 45.67 -11.35 -19.39
C TYR A 158 47.19 -11.44 -19.17
N THR A 159 47.95 -10.63 -19.85
CA THR A 159 49.41 -10.52 -19.67
C THR A 159 49.73 -9.11 -19.18
N LEU A 160 50.60 -9.04 -18.17
CA LEU A 160 51.04 -7.76 -17.61
C LEU A 160 51.85 -6.97 -18.65
N PRO A 161 51.59 -5.66 -18.79
CA PRO A 161 52.46 -4.78 -19.57
C PRO A 161 53.88 -4.75 -19.02
N GLU A 162 54.87 -4.58 -19.93
CA GLU A 162 56.28 -4.49 -19.53
C GLU A 162 56.47 -3.38 -18.48
N GLY A 163 57.14 -3.75 -17.37
CA GLY A 163 57.46 -2.84 -16.28
C GLY A 163 56.54 -2.85 -15.07
N LEU A 164 55.45 -3.62 -15.05
CA LEU A 164 54.57 -3.86 -13.89
C LEU A 164 55.01 -5.14 -13.15
N LEU A 165 55.13 -5.06 -11.85
CA LEU A 165 55.40 -6.23 -11.01
C LEU A 165 54.16 -7.11 -10.89
N PRO A 166 54.28 -8.43 -11.00
CA PRO A 166 53.20 -9.36 -10.78
C PRO A 166 52.73 -9.30 -9.32
N ASP A 167 51.42 -9.16 -9.16
CA ASP A 167 50.76 -9.26 -7.86
C ASP A 167 50.61 -10.74 -7.49
N PRO A 168 51.20 -11.24 -6.42
CA PRO A 168 51.06 -12.66 -6.03
C PRO A 168 49.63 -13.04 -5.67
N SER A 169 48.77 -12.06 -5.32
CA SER A 169 47.34 -12.27 -5.04
C SER A 169 46.46 -12.40 -6.29
N LEU A 170 46.97 -11.97 -7.45
CA LEU A 170 46.23 -11.95 -8.71
C LEU A 170 47.07 -12.57 -9.84
N PRO A 171 47.16 -13.93 -9.88
CA PRO A 171 47.90 -14.59 -10.95
C PRO A 171 47.28 -14.32 -12.33
N CYS A 172 48.11 -14.08 -13.32
CA CYS A 172 47.70 -13.83 -14.70
C CYS A 172 48.64 -14.50 -15.67
N GLY A 173 48.17 -14.75 -16.90
CA GLY A 173 48.96 -15.34 -17.97
C GLY A 173 49.23 -16.85 -17.80
N LEU A 174 48.40 -17.55 -16.99
CA LEU A 174 48.60 -18.98 -16.70
C LEU A 174 48.66 -19.85 -17.96
N LEU A 175 47.90 -19.53 -19.01
CA LEU A 175 47.95 -20.26 -20.28
C LEU A 175 49.32 -20.19 -20.91
N PHE A 176 49.91 -19.02 -20.97
CA PHE A 176 51.22 -18.81 -21.58
C PHE A 176 52.33 -19.42 -20.73
N LEU A 177 52.27 -19.28 -19.40
CA LEU A 177 53.20 -19.91 -18.48
C LEU A 177 53.15 -21.44 -18.59
N THR A 178 51.97 -22.02 -18.73
CA THR A 178 51.79 -23.47 -18.91
C THR A 178 52.37 -23.92 -20.26
N LEU A 179 52.09 -23.16 -21.33
CA LEU A 179 52.64 -23.46 -22.65
C LEU A 179 54.18 -23.36 -22.68
N GLU A 180 54.76 -22.32 -22.09
CA GLU A 180 56.21 -22.16 -22.00
C GLU A 180 56.87 -23.30 -21.21
N THR A 181 56.26 -23.73 -20.13
CA THR A 181 56.75 -24.85 -19.32
C THR A 181 56.75 -26.14 -20.12
N ILE A 182 55.73 -26.40 -20.92
CA ILE A 182 55.57 -27.65 -21.72
C ILE A 182 56.46 -27.65 -22.95
N THR A 183 56.51 -26.53 -23.64
CA THR A 183 57.32 -26.43 -24.90
C THR A 183 58.80 -26.20 -24.61
N GLY A 184 59.18 -25.96 -23.36
CA GLY A 184 60.60 -25.77 -22.92
C GLY A 184 61.19 -24.44 -23.32
N GLN A 185 60.39 -23.44 -23.61
CA GLN A 185 60.85 -22.10 -23.92
C GLN A 185 61.12 -21.24 -22.64
N HIS A 186 60.99 -21.85 -21.49
CA HIS A 186 61.25 -21.13 -20.23
C HIS A 186 62.73 -20.95 -20.01
N PRO A 187 63.20 -19.73 -19.62
CA PRO A 187 64.61 -19.43 -19.43
C PRO A 187 65.30 -20.26 -18.31
N ALA A 188 64.56 -20.88 -17.42
CA ALA A 188 65.10 -21.73 -16.32
C ALA A 188 65.45 -23.17 -16.74
N GLY A 189 65.25 -23.56 -17.98
CA GLY A 189 65.80 -24.79 -18.61
C GLY A 189 65.32 -26.15 -18.03
N LYS A 190 64.49 -26.17 -16.99
CA LYS A 190 63.98 -27.38 -16.32
C LYS A 190 62.50 -27.59 -16.64
N GLY A 191 62.18 -27.90 -17.92
CA GLY A 191 60.84 -28.41 -18.24
C GLY A 191 60.59 -29.76 -17.63
N ILE A 192 59.39 -30.00 -17.12
CA ILE A 192 58.97 -31.30 -16.60
C ILE A 192 58.92 -32.27 -17.76
N GLY A 193 59.76 -33.33 -17.67
CA GLY A 193 59.72 -34.39 -18.68
C GLY A 193 58.36 -35.10 -18.75
N VAL A 194 57.95 -35.46 -19.99
CA VAL A 194 56.65 -36.13 -20.21
C VAL A 194 56.57 -37.50 -19.57
N LEU A 195 57.72 -38.15 -19.37
CA LEU A 195 57.78 -39.52 -18.80
C LEU A 195 57.80 -39.48 -17.28
N HIS A 196 56.92 -40.21 -16.66
CA HIS A 196 56.83 -40.34 -15.19
C HIS A 196 58.10 -40.87 -14.57
N GLU A 197 58.42 -40.49 -13.32
CA GLU A 197 59.56 -40.98 -12.55
C GLU A 197 59.56 -42.50 -12.41
N GLU A 198 58.38 -43.13 -12.32
CA GLU A 198 58.21 -44.62 -12.28
C GLU A 198 58.73 -45.26 -13.53
N MET A 199 58.49 -44.68 -14.74
CA MET A 199 59.06 -45.17 -15.97
C MET A 199 60.56 -45.03 -16.04
N LYS A 200 61.11 -43.95 -15.42
CA LYS A 200 62.55 -43.75 -15.36
C LYS A 200 63.29 -44.77 -14.52
N LEU A 201 62.64 -45.47 -13.63
CA LEU A 201 63.12 -46.59 -12.86
C LEU A 201 63.20 -47.92 -13.62
N SER A 202 62.55 -48.03 -14.75
CA SER A 202 62.50 -49.26 -15.58
C SER A 202 63.87 -49.55 -16.23
N SER A 203 64.24 -50.79 -16.28
CA SER A 203 65.57 -51.21 -16.81
C SER A 203 65.77 -50.85 -18.30
N TRP A 204 64.64 -50.78 -19.06
CA TRP A 204 64.66 -50.44 -20.47
C TRP A 204 64.72 -48.99 -20.77
N PHE A 205 64.42 -48.08 -19.81
CA PHE A 205 64.43 -46.63 -19.93
C PHE A 205 65.82 -46.13 -20.37
N LYS A 206 66.92 -46.70 -19.86
CA LYS A 206 68.28 -46.40 -20.18
C LYS A 206 68.64 -46.55 -21.62
N HIS A 207 67.88 -47.31 -22.40
CA HIS A 207 68.08 -47.61 -23.81
C HIS A 207 67.22 -46.80 -24.76
N LEU A 208 66.50 -45.79 -24.24
CA LEU A 208 65.75 -44.84 -25.05
C LEU A 208 66.67 -43.77 -25.67
N PRO A 209 66.44 -43.45 -26.93
CA PRO A 209 67.18 -42.31 -27.55
C PRO A 209 66.86 -40.97 -26.86
N ALA A 210 67.82 -40.04 -26.78
CA ALA A 210 67.68 -38.75 -26.18
C ALA A 210 66.45 -37.95 -26.71
N PRO A 211 66.16 -37.96 -28.08
CA PRO A 211 64.94 -37.24 -28.58
C PRO A 211 63.58 -37.74 -28.09
N ILE A 212 63.56 -38.94 -27.47
CA ILE A 212 62.34 -39.50 -26.87
C ILE A 212 62.31 -39.15 -25.37
N VAL A 213 63.45 -39.27 -24.69
CA VAL A 213 63.55 -38.92 -23.26
C VAL A 213 63.33 -37.43 -23.00
N GLU A 214 63.89 -36.62 -23.92
CA GLU A 214 63.75 -35.14 -23.89
C GLU A 214 62.62 -34.61 -24.74
N PHE A 215 61.68 -35.50 -25.13
CA PHE A 215 60.55 -35.09 -25.94
C PHE A 215 59.76 -33.96 -25.31
N ARG A 216 59.53 -32.92 -26.09
CA ARG A 216 58.64 -31.78 -25.75
C ARG A 216 57.67 -31.56 -26.89
N PRO A 217 56.38 -31.37 -26.57
CA PRO A 217 55.40 -30.98 -27.57
C PRO A 217 55.80 -29.65 -28.23
N ALA A 218 55.67 -29.56 -29.54
CA ALA A 218 55.88 -28.32 -30.26
C ALA A 218 54.55 -27.80 -30.79
N LEU A 219 54.26 -26.56 -30.53
CA LEU A 219 53.09 -25.90 -31.11
C LEU A 219 53.53 -25.32 -32.45
N ARG A 220 52.85 -25.70 -33.54
CA ARG A 220 53.16 -25.17 -34.89
C ARG A 220 52.75 -23.75 -35.07
N THR A 221 51.71 -23.27 -34.36
CA THR A 221 51.28 -21.93 -34.30
C THR A 221 52.08 -21.12 -33.29
N LEU A 222 52.46 -19.91 -33.61
CA LEU A 222 53.15 -19.02 -32.66
C LEU A 222 52.21 -18.68 -31.50
N ALA A 223 52.63 -19.05 -30.31
CA ALA A 223 51.90 -18.77 -29.08
C ALA A 223 52.16 -17.34 -28.57
N HIS A 224 51.86 -16.32 -29.36
CA HIS A 224 52.00 -14.96 -28.93
C HIS A 224 50.91 -14.61 -27.91
N PRO A 225 51.25 -13.83 -26.85
CA PRO A 225 50.25 -13.26 -25.96
C PRO A 225 49.19 -12.49 -26.74
N ILE A 226 47.96 -12.55 -26.23
CA ILE A 226 46.84 -11.83 -26.83
C ILE A 226 46.98 -10.36 -26.43
N SER A 227 46.85 -9.43 -27.44
CA SER A 227 46.83 -8.00 -27.13
C SER A 227 45.65 -7.62 -26.23
N GLN A 228 45.88 -6.70 -25.30
CA GLN A 228 44.86 -6.26 -24.38
C GLN A 228 43.61 -5.74 -25.10
N GLU A 229 43.78 -4.93 -26.15
CA GLU A 229 42.69 -4.42 -26.98
C GLU A 229 41.79 -5.53 -27.56
N TYR A 230 42.42 -6.59 -28.11
CA TYR A 230 41.69 -7.73 -28.68
C TYR A 230 40.93 -8.51 -27.56
N LEU A 231 41.58 -8.68 -26.41
CA LEU A 231 40.95 -9.36 -25.26
C LEU A 231 39.72 -8.57 -24.77
N THR A 232 39.86 -7.25 -24.60
CA THR A 232 38.78 -6.35 -24.17
C THR A 232 37.61 -6.38 -25.17
N ASP A 233 37.88 -6.20 -26.45
CA ASP A 233 36.86 -6.20 -27.51
C ASP A 233 36.11 -7.55 -27.58
N THR A 234 36.86 -8.65 -27.51
CA THR A 234 36.27 -10.01 -27.52
C THR A 234 35.38 -10.26 -26.31
N LEU A 235 35.82 -9.85 -25.12
CA LEU A 235 35.03 -10.01 -23.88
C LEU A 235 33.80 -9.11 -23.88
N GLN A 236 33.90 -7.86 -24.31
CA GLN A 236 32.76 -6.97 -24.44
C GLN A 236 31.70 -7.52 -25.41
N LYS A 237 32.11 -8.06 -26.56
CA LYS A 237 31.21 -8.71 -27.51
C LYS A 237 30.56 -9.94 -26.90
N TRP A 238 31.33 -10.76 -26.17
CA TRP A 238 30.81 -11.94 -25.48
C TRP A 238 29.78 -11.57 -24.41
N ILE A 239 30.07 -10.57 -23.56
CA ILE A 239 29.14 -10.05 -22.55
C ILE A 239 27.85 -9.56 -23.21
N HIS A 240 27.97 -8.82 -24.31
CA HIS A 240 26.82 -8.32 -25.06
C HIS A 240 25.93 -9.46 -25.58
N MET A 241 26.53 -10.50 -26.15
CA MET A 241 25.81 -11.68 -26.60
C MET A 241 25.15 -12.45 -25.46
N CYS A 242 25.83 -12.58 -24.31
CA CYS A 242 25.29 -13.24 -23.14
C CYS A 242 24.17 -12.42 -22.49
N LYS A 243 24.23 -11.08 -22.54
CA LYS A 243 23.23 -10.18 -21.96
C LYS A 243 21.84 -10.46 -22.51
N GLU A 244 21.68 -10.68 -23.80
CA GLU A 244 20.38 -11.01 -24.38
C GLU A 244 19.85 -12.38 -23.94
N ASP A 245 20.72 -13.41 -23.94
CA ASP A 245 20.35 -14.74 -23.46
C ASP A 245 19.95 -14.71 -21.97
N ILE A 246 20.70 -13.97 -21.16
CA ILE A 246 20.47 -13.78 -19.72
C ILE A 246 19.14 -13.06 -19.48
N LYS A 247 18.89 -11.97 -20.22
CA LYS A 247 17.66 -11.20 -20.12
C LYS A 247 16.43 -12.06 -20.37
N ILE A 248 16.42 -12.82 -21.44
CA ILE A 248 15.33 -13.73 -21.78
C ILE A 248 15.20 -14.83 -20.70
N GLY A 249 16.31 -15.45 -20.33
CA GLY A 249 16.32 -16.52 -19.34
C GLY A 249 15.84 -16.09 -17.97
N ILE A 250 16.36 -14.99 -17.43
CA ILE A 250 15.93 -14.43 -16.14
C ILE A 250 14.47 -14.00 -16.19
N THR A 251 14.02 -13.35 -17.26
CA THR A 251 12.61 -12.96 -17.40
C THR A 251 11.70 -14.20 -17.29
N ASN A 252 12.06 -15.28 -17.99
CA ASN A 252 11.31 -16.54 -17.91
C ASN A 252 11.31 -17.14 -16.49
N LEU A 253 12.45 -17.11 -15.81
CA LEU A 253 12.58 -17.58 -14.43
C LEU A 253 11.72 -16.74 -13.46
N LEU A 254 11.77 -15.43 -13.59
CA LEU A 254 11.02 -14.51 -12.73
C LEU A 254 9.50 -14.63 -12.91
N MET A 255 9.01 -15.11 -14.05
CA MET A 255 7.57 -15.38 -14.24
C MET A 255 7.02 -16.43 -13.26
N PHE A 256 7.86 -17.36 -12.79
CA PHE A 256 7.47 -18.36 -11.79
C PHE A 256 7.49 -17.83 -10.35
N VAL A 257 8.10 -16.68 -10.10
CA VAL A 257 8.07 -16.00 -8.79
C VAL A 257 6.74 -15.27 -8.63
N LYS A 258 5.91 -15.72 -7.68
CA LYS A 258 4.53 -15.22 -7.47
C LYS A 258 4.38 -14.25 -6.29
N SER A 259 5.45 -13.99 -5.53
CA SER A 259 5.42 -13.09 -4.36
C SER A 259 6.59 -12.13 -4.37
N MET A 260 6.38 -10.96 -3.79
CA MET A 260 7.42 -9.95 -3.59
C MET A 260 8.50 -10.42 -2.62
N LYS A 261 8.09 -11.16 -1.60
CA LYS A 261 9.01 -11.80 -0.65
C LYS A 261 9.95 -12.78 -1.34
N GLY A 262 9.44 -13.55 -2.31
CA GLY A 262 10.26 -14.43 -3.13
C GLY A 262 11.28 -13.65 -3.98
N LEU A 263 10.83 -12.54 -4.58
CA LEU A 263 11.68 -11.67 -5.38
C LEU A 263 12.77 -11.00 -4.52
N ALA A 264 12.41 -10.50 -3.34
CA ALA A 264 13.35 -9.96 -2.36
C ALA A 264 14.38 -10.98 -1.91
N GLY A 265 13.96 -12.23 -1.65
CA GLY A 265 14.86 -13.32 -1.25
C GLY A 265 15.88 -13.69 -2.32
N ILE A 266 15.55 -13.52 -3.61
CA ILE A 266 16.51 -13.71 -4.71
C ILE A 266 17.49 -12.53 -4.75
N ARG A 267 17.00 -11.29 -4.69
CA ARG A 267 17.82 -10.07 -4.63
C ARG A 267 18.84 -10.15 -3.50
N ASP A 268 18.36 -10.49 -2.30
CA ASP A 268 19.21 -10.55 -1.11
C ASP A 268 20.29 -11.65 -1.22
N ALA A 269 19.97 -12.79 -1.85
CA ALA A 269 20.95 -13.84 -2.10
C ALA A 269 22.03 -13.42 -3.11
N VAL A 270 21.64 -12.72 -4.18
CA VAL A 270 22.59 -12.16 -5.13
C VAL A 270 23.47 -11.12 -4.44
N TRP A 271 22.88 -10.30 -3.57
CA TRP A 271 23.63 -9.30 -2.79
C TRP A 271 24.65 -9.96 -1.85
N GLU A 272 24.25 -10.99 -1.09
CA GLU A 272 25.15 -11.78 -0.23
C GLU A 272 26.32 -12.37 -1.02
N LEU A 273 26.03 -12.91 -2.19
CA LEU A 273 27.03 -13.50 -3.07
C LEU A 273 28.04 -12.46 -3.58
N LEU A 274 27.58 -11.29 -3.98
CA LEU A 274 28.44 -10.21 -4.50
C LEU A 274 29.21 -9.45 -3.41
N THR A 275 28.71 -9.46 -2.16
CA THR A 275 29.36 -8.80 -1.02
C THR A 275 30.39 -9.67 -0.29
N ASN A 276 30.53 -10.93 -0.66
CA ASN A 276 31.46 -11.86 -0.02
C ASN A 276 32.91 -11.34 -0.15
N GLU A 277 33.56 -11.09 0.98
CA GLU A 277 34.78 -10.28 1.11
C GLU A 277 35.98 -10.75 0.25
N SER A 278 36.06 -12.04 -0.05
CA SER A 278 37.16 -12.59 -0.85
C SER A 278 37.08 -12.23 -2.35
N ALA A 279 35.89 -11.87 -2.85
CA ALA A 279 35.70 -11.56 -4.28
C ALA A 279 35.73 -10.04 -4.57
N SER A 280 35.43 -9.18 -3.62
CA SER A 280 35.15 -7.76 -3.91
C SER A 280 36.39 -6.91 -4.20
N HIS A 281 37.53 -7.14 -3.55
CA HIS A 281 38.73 -6.31 -3.74
C HIS A 281 39.44 -6.55 -5.08
N SER A 282 39.38 -7.78 -5.59
CA SER A 282 40.00 -8.11 -6.88
C SER A 282 39.09 -7.80 -8.08
N TRP A 283 37.76 -7.78 -7.87
CA TRP A 283 36.79 -7.62 -8.95
C TRP A 283 36.92 -6.30 -9.71
N ASP A 284 37.00 -5.17 -8.99
CA ASP A 284 37.15 -3.85 -9.61
C ASP A 284 38.44 -3.72 -10.41
N VAL A 285 39.51 -4.34 -9.92
CA VAL A 285 40.81 -4.33 -10.60
C VAL A 285 40.73 -5.17 -11.89
N ILE A 286 40.13 -6.35 -11.79
CA ILE A 286 39.95 -7.27 -12.92
C ILE A 286 39.07 -6.64 -13.99
N CYS A 287 37.91 -6.07 -13.61
CA CYS A 287 37.04 -5.42 -14.58
C CYS A 287 37.72 -4.24 -15.28
N ARG A 288 38.45 -3.40 -14.57
CA ARG A 288 39.18 -2.28 -15.18
C ARG A 288 40.26 -2.74 -16.14
N ARG A 289 40.94 -3.83 -15.84
CA ARG A 289 41.99 -4.39 -16.71
C ARG A 289 41.45 -5.11 -17.94
N LEU A 290 40.28 -5.79 -17.80
CA LEU A 290 39.68 -6.57 -18.87
C LEU A 290 38.69 -5.78 -19.73
N LEU A 291 37.93 -4.84 -19.16
CA LEU A 291 36.75 -4.26 -19.80
C LEU A 291 36.83 -2.73 -19.95
N ASP A 292 37.86 -2.08 -19.40
CA ASP A 292 38.01 -0.62 -19.28
C ASP A 292 36.92 0.07 -18.44
N LYS A 293 35.81 -0.62 -18.12
CA LYS A 293 34.66 -0.14 -17.35
C LYS A 293 34.28 -1.15 -16.28
N PRO A 294 33.85 -0.71 -15.10
CA PRO A 294 33.27 -1.61 -14.10
C PRO A 294 32.00 -2.27 -14.66
N LEU A 295 31.87 -3.57 -14.49
CA LEU A 295 30.64 -4.31 -14.78
C LEU A 295 29.87 -4.49 -13.47
N LEU A 296 28.71 -3.86 -13.40
CA LEU A 296 27.80 -3.94 -12.28
C LEU A 296 26.73 -4.99 -12.59
N PHE A 297 26.88 -6.22 -12.10
CA PHE A 297 25.96 -7.33 -12.42
C PHE A 297 24.51 -7.01 -12.13
N TRP A 298 24.23 -6.37 -10.99
CA TRP A 298 22.87 -6.04 -10.64
C TRP A 298 22.29 -4.97 -11.57
N GLU A 299 22.93 -3.83 -11.67
CA GLU A 299 22.44 -2.67 -12.42
C GLU A 299 22.38 -2.92 -13.93
N ASP A 300 23.42 -3.58 -14.48
CA ASP A 300 23.53 -3.80 -15.92
C ASP A 300 22.67 -4.94 -16.46
N LEU A 301 22.40 -5.97 -15.64
CA LEU A 301 21.81 -7.25 -16.11
C LEU A 301 20.47 -7.58 -15.45
N MET A 302 20.20 -7.16 -14.20
CA MET A 302 19.10 -7.71 -13.41
C MET A 302 18.11 -6.67 -12.92
N GLN A 303 18.53 -5.49 -12.52
CA GLN A 303 17.70 -4.48 -11.85
C GLN A 303 16.40 -4.21 -12.61
N GLN A 304 16.49 -3.91 -13.89
CA GLN A 304 15.30 -3.59 -14.68
C GLN A 304 14.34 -4.79 -14.79
N LEU A 305 14.86 -6.00 -14.91
CA LEU A 305 14.03 -7.21 -15.00
C LEU A 305 13.26 -7.48 -13.69
N PHE A 306 13.91 -7.21 -12.56
CA PHE A 306 13.28 -7.31 -11.24
C PHE A 306 12.23 -6.24 -11.05
N LEU A 307 12.47 -5.00 -11.46
CA LEU A 307 11.50 -3.90 -11.43
C LEU A 307 10.28 -4.20 -12.31
N ASP A 308 10.49 -4.70 -13.52
CA ASP A 308 9.40 -5.07 -14.44
C ASP A 308 8.53 -6.19 -13.84
N ARG A 309 9.15 -7.18 -13.22
CA ARG A 309 8.41 -8.26 -12.54
C ARG A 309 7.68 -7.76 -11.31
N LEU A 310 8.30 -6.91 -10.50
CA LEU A 310 7.69 -6.26 -9.34
C LEU A 310 6.45 -5.47 -9.76
N GLN A 311 6.55 -4.66 -10.80
CA GLN A 311 5.43 -3.89 -11.33
C GLN A 311 4.28 -4.82 -11.79
N THR A 312 4.61 -5.90 -12.47
CA THR A 312 3.63 -6.89 -12.93
C THR A 312 2.92 -7.55 -11.74
N LEU A 313 3.66 -8.03 -10.74
CA LEU A 313 3.11 -8.65 -9.53
C LEU A 313 2.25 -7.68 -8.70
N THR A 314 2.67 -6.42 -8.63
CA THR A 314 1.90 -5.37 -7.95
C THR A 314 0.59 -5.14 -8.69
N ARG A 315 0.63 -4.96 -9.99
CA ARG A 315 -0.56 -4.78 -10.84
C ARG A 315 -1.52 -5.96 -10.71
N GLU A 316 -1.06 -7.20 -10.94
CA GLU A 316 -1.87 -8.42 -10.81
C GLU A 316 -2.52 -8.53 -9.41
N GLY A 317 -1.77 -8.14 -8.37
CA GLY A 317 -2.26 -8.12 -6.99
C GLY A 317 -3.39 -7.13 -6.79
N PHE A 318 -3.24 -5.90 -7.26
CA PHE A 318 -4.27 -4.86 -7.12
C PHE A 318 -5.47 -5.09 -8.05
N ASP A 319 -5.27 -5.66 -9.24
CA ASP A 319 -6.36 -6.08 -10.12
C ASP A 319 -7.22 -7.17 -9.44
N SER A 320 -6.59 -8.13 -8.78
CA SER A 320 -7.28 -9.15 -7.97
C SER A 320 -8.05 -8.54 -6.79
N ILE A 321 -7.48 -7.55 -6.09
CA ILE A 321 -8.17 -6.82 -5.00
C ILE A 321 -9.37 -6.07 -5.57
N SER A 322 -9.22 -5.38 -6.69
CA SER A 322 -10.29 -4.63 -7.35
C SER A 322 -11.45 -5.54 -7.78
N ALA A 323 -11.16 -6.66 -8.43
CA ALA A 323 -12.15 -7.65 -8.82
C ALA A 323 -12.89 -8.25 -7.62
N SER A 324 -12.14 -8.60 -6.58
CA SER A 324 -12.71 -9.13 -5.34
C SER A 324 -13.55 -8.09 -4.59
N SER A 325 -13.15 -6.83 -4.57
CA SER A 325 -13.92 -5.74 -3.95
C SER A 325 -15.23 -5.49 -4.70
N ARG A 326 -15.21 -5.60 -6.03
CA ARG A 326 -16.45 -5.56 -6.84
C ARG A 326 -17.39 -6.69 -6.47
N GLN A 327 -16.89 -7.91 -6.32
CA GLN A 327 -17.72 -9.05 -5.89
C GLN A 327 -18.30 -8.86 -4.48
N LEU A 328 -17.51 -8.32 -3.55
CA LEU A 328 -17.97 -7.98 -2.20
C LEU A 328 -19.07 -6.91 -2.23
N LEU A 329 -18.93 -5.89 -3.10
CA LEU A 329 -19.93 -4.86 -3.26
C LEU A 329 -21.26 -5.46 -3.79
N ILE A 330 -21.18 -6.25 -4.84
CA ILE A 330 -22.36 -6.92 -5.43
C ILE A 330 -23.04 -7.84 -4.39
N ALA A 331 -22.26 -8.63 -3.65
CA ALA A 331 -22.78 -9.51 -2.61
C ALA A 331 -23.48 -8.73 -1.50
N ALA A 332 -22.88 -7.63 -1.02
CA ALA A 332 -23.49 -6.76 -0.01
C ALA A 332 -24.81 -6.13 -0.49
N LEU A 333 -24.85 -5.66 -1.74
CA LEU A 333 -26.05 -5.08 -2.33
C LEU A 333 -27.16 -6.14 -2.47
N GLN A 334 -26.84 -7.35 -2.92
CA GLN A 334 -27.78 -8.48 -3.01
C GLN A 334 -28.31 -8.90 -1.63
N GLU A 335 -27.47 -8.91 -0.60
CA GLU A 335 -27.88 -9.20 0.77
C GLU A 335 -28.87 -8.16 1.29
N LEU A 336 -28.64 -6.88 1.01
CA LEU A 336 -29.55 -5.78 1.34
C LEU A 336 -30.90 -5.90 0.63
N GLU A 337 -30.92 -6.30 -0.62
CA GLU A 337 -32.16 -6.51 -1.41
C GLU A 337 -32.95 -7.73 -0.92
N ASN A 338 -32.27 -8.85 -0.65
CA ASN A 338 -32.92 -10.10 -0.25
C ASN A 338 -33.49 -10.07 1.17
N SER A 339 -33.00 -9.19 2.03
CA SER A 339 -33.42 -9.11 3.43
C SER A 339 -34.87 -8.66 3.64
N THR A 340 -35.45 -8.02 2.64
CA THR A 340 -36.87 -7.58 2.68
C THR A 340 -37.85 -8.73 2.46
N SER A 341 -37.42 -9.86 1.91
CA SER A 341 -38.31 -10.96 1.49
C SER A 341 -38.33 -12.17 2.44
N LYS A 342 -37.43 -12.27 3.46
CA LYS A 342 -37.36 -13.43 4.35
C LYS A 342 -37.17 -13.02 5.82
N SER A 343 -37.97 -13.61 6.71
CA SER A 343 -37.98 -13.36 8.15
C SER A 343 -36.73 -13.82 8.94
N THR A 344 -35.66 -14.23 8.25
CA THR A 344 -34.40 -14.73 8.83
C THR A 344 -33.21 -13.88 8.43
N SER A 345 -33.40 -12.56 8.25
CA SER A 345 -32.29 -11.69 7.87
C SER A 345 -31.33 -11.45 9.04
N ASN A 346 -30.04 -11.38 8.72
CA ASN A 346 -28.97 -11.05 9.63
C ASN A 346 -29.27 -9.71 10.34
N LYS A 347 -29.13 -9.64 11.68
CA LYS A 347 -29.33 -8.41 12.46
C LYS A 347 -28.58 -7.19 11.89
N HIS A 348 -27.45 -7.42 11.25
CA HIS A 348 -26.63 -6.36 10.66
C HIS A 348 -27.30 -5.64 9.50
N VAL A 349 -28.08 -6.34 8.70
CA VAL A 349 -28.81 -5.75 7.57
C VAL A 349 -29.96 -4.87 8.04
N HIS A 350 -30.62 -5.22 9.14
CA HIS A 350 -31.66 -4.37 9.75
C HIS A 350 -31.10 -3.01 10.19
N PHE A 351 -29.84 -2.94 10.59
CA PHE A 351 -29.20 -1.69 10.95
C PHE A 351 -28.97 -0.77 9.74
N GLU A 352 -28.80 -1.32 8.54
CA GLU A 352 -28.77 -0.50 7.33
C GLU A 352 -30.14 0.08 7.00
N HIS A 353 -31.19 -0.65 7.25
CA HIS A 353 -32.56 -0.17 7.04
C HIS A 353 -32.94 0.92 8.06
N ASN A 354 -32.46 0.82 9.28
CA ASN A 354 -32.73 1.80 10.32
C ASN A 354 -31.52 1.98 11.23
N MET A 355 -30.72 3.00 10.96
CA MET A 355 -29.51 3.31 11.72
C MET A 355 -29.81 3.67 13.18
N SER A 356 -30.99 4.20 13.49
CA SER A 356 -31.36 4.49 14.89
C SER A 356 -31.38 3.23 15.75
N LEU A 357 -31.74 2.07 15.19
CA LEU A 357 -31.70 0.79 15.90
C LEU A 357 -30.26 0.38 16.26
N PHE A 358 -29.31 0.67 15.35
CA PHE A 358 -27.89 0.43 15.61
C PHE A 358 -27.35 1.38 16.68
N LEU A 359 -27.68 2.67 16.59
CA LEU A 359 -27.21 3.68 17.54
C LEU A 359 -27.63 3.37 18.99
N TRP A 360 -28.84 2.83 19.17
CA TRP A 360 -29.40 2.48 20.49
C TRP A 360 -29.18 1.01 20.86
N SER A 361 -28.58 0.18 20.00
CA SER A 361 -28.26 -1.20 20.34
C SER A 361 -27.10 -1.25 21.32
N GLU A 362 -27.14 -2.19 22.26
CA GLU A 362 -26.03 -2.47 23.16
C GLU A 362 -25.11 -3.51 22.53
N SER A 363 -23.81 -3.24 22.54
CA SER A 363 -22.79 -4.18 22.06
C SER A 363 -21.64 -4.26 23.06
N PRO A 364 -21.06 -5.44 23.28
CA PRO A 364 -19.87 -5.60 24.11
C PRO A 364 -18.68 -4.76 23.64
N SER A 365 -18.65 -4.40 22.34
CA SER A 365 -17.61 -3.54 21.76
C SER A 365 -17.78 -2.05 22.11
N ASP A 366 -18.92 -1.66 22.70
CA ASP A 366 -19.18 -0.28 23.11
C ASP A 366 -18.44 0.09 24.39
N LEU A 367 -18.20 -0.91 25.23
CA LEU A 367 -17.44 -0.72 26.46
C LEU A 367 -15.94 -0.92 26.17
N PRO A 368 -15.10 0.02 26.61
CA PRO A 368 -13.67 -0.20 26.57
C PRO A 368 -13.35 -1.41 27.49
N SER A 369 -12.51 -2.33 27.01
CA SER A 369 -11.99 -3.42 27.86
C SER A 369 -11.29 -2.82 29.08
N ASP A 370 -11.30 -3.50 30.22
CA ASP A 370 -10.68 -3.03 31.48
C ASP A 370 -9.22 -2.60 31.30
N ALA A 371 -8.48 -3.26 30.41
CA ALA A 371 -7.14 -2.86 30.00
C ALA A 371 -7.09 -1.51 29.26
N ALA A 372 -8.20 -1.06 28.66
CA ALA A 372 -8.26 0.20 27.93
C ALA A 372 -8.47 1.40 28.86
N TRP A 373 -9.07 1.24 30.02
CA TRP A 373 -9.26 2.31 30.99
C TRP A 373 -7.94 2.87 31.53
N VAL A 374 -6.93 2.01 31.67
CA VAL A 374 -5.60 2.38 32.15
C VAL A 374 -4.83 3.18 31.09
N SER A 375 -5.19 3.08 29.83
CA SER A 375 -4.44 3.64 28.69
C SER A 375 -5.19 4.73 27.89
N VAL A 376 -6.38 5.16 28.34
CA VAL A 376 -7.22 6.13 27.60
C VAL A 376 -6.52 7.48 27.36
N ALA A 377 -5.62 7.89 28.25
CA ALA A 377 -4.89 9.16 28.08
C ALA A 377 -3.90 9.18 26.89
N ASN A 378 -3.52 8.02 26.36
CA ASN A 378 -2.43 7.90 25.38
C ASN A 378 -2.82 7.21 24.05
N ARG A 379 -4.05 6.77 23.88
CA ARG A 379 -4.50 6.13 22.63
C ARG A 379 -5.19 7.12 21.70
N ALA A 380 -4.75 7.16 20.45
CA ALA A 380 -5.54 7.71 19.37
C ALA A 380 -6.89 6.98 19.31
N PRO A 381 -8.02 7.69 19.11
CA PRO A 381 -9.33 7.08 19.00
C PRO A 381 -9.32 6.02 17.90
N CYS A 382 -9.61 4.78 18.28
CA CYS A 382 -9.73 3.69 17.32
C CYS A 382 -11.06 3.87 16.56
N ALA A 383 -11.00 4.18 15.29
CA ALA A 383 -12.18 4.38 14.44
C ALA A 383 -13.09 3.14 14.40
N SER A 384 -12.56 1.97 14.74
CA SER A 384 -13.28 0.69 14.78
C SER A 384 -13.90 0.36 16.13
N SER A 385 -13.83 1.24 17.14
CA SER A 385 -14.54 1.02 18.42
C SER A 385 -16.06 1.16 18.22
N GLY A 386 -16.86 0.36 18.93
CA GLY A 386 -18.32 0.38 18.81
C GLY A 386 -18.93 1.77 19.00
N LEU A 387 -18.47 2.53 19.99
CA LEU A 387 -18.90 3.91 20.23
C LEU A 387 -18.50 4.87 19.10
N SER A 388 -17.29 4.74 18.57
CA SER A 388 -16.84 5.56 17.44
C SER A 388 -17.65 5.28 16.18
N MET A 389 -17.94 4.01 15.89
CA MET A 389 -18.80 3.62 14.78
C MET A 389 -20.20 4.20 14.91
N LYS A 390 -20.80 4.15 16.11
CA LYS A 390 -22.12 4.72 16.37
C LYS A 390 -22.11 6.23 16.22
N ALA A 391 -21.08 6.93 16.72
CA ALA A 391 -20.93 8.37 16.57
C ALA A 391 -20.87 8.83 15.11
N GLN A 392 -20.24 8.04 14.26
CA GLN A 392 -20.10 8.30 12.82
C GLN A 392 -21.20 7.64 11.98
N ALA A 393 -22.17 6.95 12.59
CA ALA A 393 -23.20 6.15 11.92
C ALA A 393 -22.63 5.15 10.91
N ILE A 394 -21.54 4.50 11.28
CA ILE A 394 -20.91 3.44 10.50
C ILE A 394 -21.57 2.12 10.85
N SER A 395 -22.29 1.54 9.91
CA SER A 395 -22.95 0.26 10.09
C SER A 395 -21.98 -0.92 10.14
N PRO A 396 -22.38 -2.05 10.74
CA PRO A 396 -21.60 -3.27 10.69
C PRO A 396 -21.36 -3.79 9.26
N CYS A 397 -22.27 -3.57 8.32
CA CYS A 397 -22.09 -3.95 6.92
C CYS A 397 -20.94 -3.15 6.25
N VAL A 398 -20.88 -1.84 6.49
CA VAL A 398 -19.79 -0.99 6.03
C VAL A 398 -18.47 -1.41 6.65
N GLN A 399 -18.46 -1.69 7.98
CA GLN A 399 -17.27 -2.16 8.67
C GLN A 399 -16.75 -3.47 8.09
N ASN A 400 -17.63 -4.45 7.85
CA ASN A 400 -17.25 -5.75 7.31
C ASN A 400 -16.62 -5.61 5.91
N PHE A 401 -17.20 -4.77 5.06
CA PHE A 401 -16.63 -4.49 3.75
C PHE A 401 -15.23 -3.86 3.86
N CYS A 402 -15.09 -2.81 4.65
CA CYS A 402 -13.83 -2.11 4.86
C CYS A 402 -12.77 -3.03 5.49
N ALA A 403 -13.15 -3.86 6.46
CA ALA A 403 -12.25 -4.83 7.10
C ALA A 403 -11.76 -5.90 6.10
N ALA A 404 -12.65 -6.39 5.23
CA ALA A 404 -12.30 -7.35 4.19
C ALA A 404 -11.34 -6.75 3.15
N LEU A 405 -11.56 -5.50 2.73
CA LEU A 405 -10.68 -4.77 1.83
C LEU A 405 -9.33 -4.49 2.49
N ASP A 406 -9.33 -3.97 3.71
CA ASP A 406 -8.12 -3.60 4.46
C ASP A 406 -7.25 -4.82 4.76
N SER A 407 -7.85 -5.97 5.08
CA SER A 407 -7.14 -7.24 5.25
C SER A 407 -6.38 -7.67 4.00
N LYS A 408 -6.97 -7.50 2.81
CA LYS A 408 -6.31 -7.81 1.53
C LYS A 408 -5.19 -6.83 1.22
N LEU A 409 -5.40 -5.55 1.49
CA LEU A 409 -4.37 -4.52 1.35
C LEU A 409 -3.20 -4.78 2.29
N LYS A 410 -3.48 -5.19 3.54
CA LYS A 410 -2.46 -5.57 4.51
C LYS A 410 -1.58 -6.70 4.00
N VAL A 411 -2.17 -7.79 3.50
CA VAL A 411 -1.41 -8.93 2.97
C VAL A 411 -0.49 -8.50 1.83
N LYS A 412 -0.96 -7.62 0.94
CA LYS A 412 -0.13 -7.10 -0.17
C LYS A 412 0.95 -6.14 0.30
N LEU A 413 0.63 -5.30 1.28
CA LEU A 413 1.61 -4.40 1.88
C LEU A 413 2.71 -5.19 2.61
N ASP A 414 2.35 -6.21 3.40
CA ASP A 414 3.29 -7.07 4.12
C ASP A 414 4.21 -7.84 3.15
N ASP A 415 3.67 -8.31 2.02
CA ASP A 415 4.48 -8.96 0.98
C ASP A 415 5.48 -7.97 0.35
N LEU A 416 5.06 -6.73 0.10
CA LEU A 416 5.90 -5.71 -0.51
C LEU A 416 6.94 -5.14 0.48
N LEU A 417 6.61 -5.06 1.77
CA LEU A 417 7.53 -4.59 2.80
C LEU A 417 8.80 -5.44 2.88
N ALA A 418 8.76 -6.71 2.45
CA ALA A 418 9.96 -7.54 2.33
C ALA A 418 10.97 -7.00 1.29
N TYR A 419 10.53 -6.17 0.35
CA TYR A 419 11.38 -5.55 -0.67
C TYR A 419 11.91 -4.17 -0.26
N LEU A 420 11.29 -3.53 0.74
CA LEU A 420 11.64 -2.20 1.23
C LEU A 420 12.53 -2.28 2.49
N PRO A 421 13.28 -1.21 2.82
CA PRO A 421 14.07 -1.19 4.06
C PRO A 421 13.15 -1.30 5.29
N SER A 422 13.56 -2.13 6.25
CA SER A 422 12.92 -2.18 7.58
C SER A 422 13.34 -0.97 8.41
N ASP A 423 12.45 -0.49 9.29
CA ASP A 423 12.72 0.69 10.15
C ASP A 423 13.93 0.47 11.09
N ASP A 424 14.25 -0.79 11.42
CA ASP A 424 15.42 -1.15 12.21
C ASP A 424 16.75 -0.85 11.49
N SER A 425 16.74 -0.75 10.15
CA SER A 425 17.93 -0.38 9.37
C SER A 425 18.29 1.10 9.48
N SER A 426 17.38 1.95 10.00
CA SER A 426 17.67 3.37 10.28
C SER A 426 18.60 3.56 11.49
N LEU A 427 18.71 2.57 12.38
CA LEU A 427 19.67 2.57 13.50
C LEU A 427 21.09 2.19 13.07
N SER A 428 21.26 1.61 11.87
CA SER A 428 22.57 1.26 11.33
C SER A 428 23.31 2.41 10.62
N LYS A 429 22.76 3.63 10.64
CA LYS A 429 23.46 4.82 10.13
C LYS A 429 24.70 5.23 10.95
N ASP A 430 24.88 4.61 12.13
CA ASP A 430 26.10 4.79 12.96
C ASP A 430 27.20 3.77 12.66
N MET A 431 27.01 2.85 11.73
CA MET A 431 28.12 2.01 11.23
C MET A 431 29.01 2.89 10.34
N SER A 432 30.26 3.00 10.78
CA SER A 432 31.30 3.88 10.25
C SER A 432 31.34 3.95 8.71
N PRO A 433 31.61 5.13 8.13
CA PRO A 433 31.64 5.34 6.66
C PRO A 433 32.68 4.50 5.90
N MET A 434 33.50 3.71 6.61
CA MET A 434 34.47 2.79 6.02
C MET A 434 33.87 1.45 5.55
N GLN A 435 32.75 0.98 6.15
CA GLN A 435 32.11 -0.30 5.72
C GLN A 435 31.12 -0.15 4.55
N ALA A 436 30.65 1.07 4.28
CA ALA A 436 29.73 1.31 3.15
C ALA A 436 30.40 1.27 1.76
N LYS A 437 31.73 1.21 1.68
CA LYS A 437 32.45 1.23 0.39
C LYS A 437 32.62 -0.13 -0.29
N ASN A 438 32.29 -1.22 0.39
CA ASN A 438 32.52 -2.57 -0.13
C ASN A 438 31.25 -3.30 -0.61
N CYS A 439 30.07 -2.67 -0.56
CA CYS A 439 28.85 -3.30 -1.09
C CYS A 439 28.80 -3.23 -2.61
N ALA A 440 28.62 -4.36 -3.27
CA ALA A 440 28.53 -4.45 -4.73
C ALA A 440 27.38 -3.62 -5.32
N PHE A 441 26.27 -3.47 -4.60
CA PHE A 441 25.15 -2.57 -4.94
C PHE A 441 24.33 -2.25 -3.68
N ASP A 442 23.58 -1.14 -3.72
CA ASP A 442 22.61 -0.83 -2.65
C ASP A 442 21.29 -1.59 -2.90
N ARG A 443 20.92 -2.46 -1.95
CA ARG A 443 19.69 -3.27 -2.03
C ARG A 443 18.41 -2.44 -2.14
N TYR A 444 18.45 -1.19 -1.68
CA TYR A 444 17.29 -0.33 -1.52
C TYR A 444 17.29 0.88 -2.46
N THR A 445 18.19 0.94 -3.43
CA THR A 445 18.25 2.00 -4.45
C THR A 445 16.88 2.23 -5.11
N ASP A 446 16.13 1.15 -5.33
CA ASP A 446 14.84 1.19 -6.02
C ASP A 446 13.64 1.44 -5.09
N ALA A 447 13.86 1.67 -3.77
CA ALA A 447 12.79 1.78 -2.78
C ALA A 447 11.77 2.87 -3.12
N GLU A 448 12.22 4.02 -3.62
CA GLU A 448 11.34 5.11 -4.02
C GLU A 448 10.50 4.76 -5.26
N THR A 449 11.11 4.11 -6.25
CA THR A 449 10.41 3.62 -7.45
C THR A 449 9.34 2.59 -7.08
N VAL A 450 9.69 1.65 -6.20
CA VAL A 450 8.77 0.62 -5.69
C VAL A 450 7.61 1.24 -4.94
N GLN A 451 7.87 2.23 -4.07
CA GLN A 451 6.83 2.97 -3.36
C GLN A 451 5.95 3.76 -4.33
N GLY A 452 6.53 4.32 -5.39
CA GLY A 452 5.79 5.00 -6.47
C GLY A 452 4.83 4.06 -7.21
N VAL A 453 5.28 2.87 -7.56
CA VAL A 453 4.47 1.82 -8.20
C VAL A 453 3.32 1.38 -7.28
N LEU A 454 3.61 1.11 -6.00
CA LEU A 454 2.59 0.77 -5.00
C LEU A 454 1.51 1.84 -4.91
N ARG A 455 1.90 3.09 -4.79
CA ARG A 455 1.00 4.25 -4.72
C ARG A 455 0.11 4.36 -5.95
N ALA A 456 0.70 4.28 -7.15
CA ALA A 456 -0.04 4.39 -8.40
C ALA A 456 -1.13 3.30 -8.52
N HIS A 457 -0.79 2.04 -8.21
CA HIS A 457 -1.74 0.93 -8.26
C HIS A 457 -2.79 0.98 -7.14
N SER A 458 -2.43 1.47 -5.95
CA SER A 458 -3.38 1.69 -4.85
C SER A 458 -4.43 2.74 -5.21
N VAL A 459 -4.00 3.87 -5.78
CA VAL A 459 -4.90 4.92 -6.26
C VAL A 459 -5.78 4.42 -7.40
N ALA A 460 -5.23 3.67 -8.36
CA ALA A 460 -6.00 3.07 -9.46
C ALA A 460 -7.06 2.09 -8.94
N CYS A 461 -6.72 1.26 -7.95
CA CYS A 461 -7.65 0.32 -7.31
C CYS A 461 -8.84 1.07 -6.67
N ILE A 462 -8.58 2.13 -5.91
CA ILE A 462 -9.66 2.92 -5.30
C ILE A 462 -10.51 3.61 -6.36
N LYS A 463 -9.90 4.19 -7.39
CA LYS A 463 -10.66 4.79 -8.51
C LYS A 463 -11.57 3.75 -9.17
N HIS A 464 -11.09 2.53 -9.37
CA HIS A 464 -11.91 1.45 -9.93
C HIS A 464 -13.09 1.06 -9.00
N ILE A 465 -12.86 0.97 -7.68
CA ILE A 465 -13.93 0.71 -6.72
C ILE A 465 -14.97 1.84 -6.77
N MET A 466 -14.53 3.10 -6.84
CA MET A 466 -15.42 4.25 -6.95
C MET A 466 -16.19 4.27 -8.26
N ASP A 467 -15.61 3.82 -9.35
CA ASP A 467 -16.31 3.69 -10.65
C ASP A 467 -17.40 2.61 -10.59
N CYS A 468 -17.13 1.49 -9.88
CA CYS A 468 -18.17 0.48 -9.63
C CYS A 468 -19.33 1.06 -8.79
N VAL A 469 -19.01 1.76 -7.70
CA VAL A 469 -20.04 2.43 -6.86
C VAL A 469 -20.83 3.44 -7.68
N ARG A 470 -20.18 4.23 -8.52
CA ARG A 470 -20.82 5.23 -9.38
C ARG A 470 -21.74 4.58 -10.41
N ALA A 471 -21.35 3.46 -11.00
CA ALA A 471 -22.17 2.71 -11.93
C ALA A 471 -23.45 2.18 -11.27
N GLU A 472 -23.33 1.61 -10.08
CA GLU A 472 -24.48 1.11 -9.30
C GLU A 472 -25.40 2.26 -8.86
N LEU A 473 -24.85 3.40 -8.41
CA LEU A 473 -25.66 4.56 -8.04
C LEU A 473 -26.46 5.10 -9.23
N ARG A 474 -25.88 5.19 -10.42
CA ARG A 474 -26.59 5.60 -11.65
C ARG A 474 -27.70 4.63 -12.01
N SER A 475 -27.41 3.33 -11.96
CA SER A 475 -28.42 2.29 -12.25
C SER A 475 -29.62 2.40 -11.29
N ILE A 476 -29.35 2.69 -9.99
CA ILE A 476 -30.41 2.86 -9.01
C ILE A 476 -31.17 4.18 -9.23
N GLU A 477 -30.48 5.27 -9.53
CA GLU A 477 -31.08 6.57 -9.82
C GLU A 477 -32.04 6.49 -11.00
N GLU A 478 -31.64 5.86 -12.10
CA GLU A 478 -32.49 5.62 -13.27
C GLU A 478 -33.71 4.75 -12.93
N ALA A 479 -33.53 3.72 -12.10
CA ALA A 479 -34.61 2.84 -11.68
C ALA A 479 -35.59 3.53 -10.72
N VAL A 480 -35.15 4.45 -9.87
CA VAL A 480 -36.00 5.22 -8.95
C VAL A 480 -36.81 6.26 -9.69
N GLN A 481 -36.28 6.90 -10.74
CA GLN A 481 -36.99 7.88 -11.55
C GLN A 481 -38.13 7.24 -12.36
N GLY A 482 -38.07 5.94 -12.67
CA GLY A 482 -39.03 5.21 -13.48
C GLY A 482 -40.20 4.56 -12.75
N GLN A 483 -40.15 4.39 -11.41
CA GLN A 483 -41.11 3.60 -10.65
C GLN A 483 -41.50 4.25 -9.32
N GLN A 484 -42.79 4.41 -9.08
CA GLN A 484 -43.35 4.99 -7.83
C GLN A 484 -43.55 3.98 -6.67
N ASP A 485 -43.12 2.73 -6.77
CA ASP A 485 -43.53 1.64 -5.86
C ASP A 485 -42.50 1.27 -4.75
N ALA A 486 -42.95 0.38 -3.87
CA ALA A 486 -42.23 -0.14 -2.70
C ALA A 486 -40.80 -0.67 -2.98
N LEU A 487 -40.55 -1.10 -4.24
CA LEU A 487 -39.22 -1.53 -4.72
C LEU A 487 -38.19 -0.40 -4.67
N SER A 488 -38.64 0.85 -4.78
CA SER A 488 -37.84 2.06 -4.70
C SER A 488 -37.20 2.20 -3.29
N ARG A 489 -37.92 1.85 -2.22
CA ARG A 489 -37.40 1.98 -0.83
C ARG A 489 -36.25 1.04 -0.54
N VAL A 490 -36.29 -0.18 -1.07
CA VAL A 490 -35.23 -1.18 -0.90
C VAL A 490 -33.92 -0.70 -1.54
N LYS A 491 -34.03 -0.13 -2.72
CA LYS A 491 -32.88 0.41 -3.45
C LYS A 491 -32.26 1.62 -2.74
N LEU A 492 -33.04 2.40 -2.00
CA LEU A 492 -32.52 3.53 -1.21
C LEU A 492 -31.60 3.09 -0.07
N HIS A 493 -31.79 1.90 0.50
CA HIS A 493 -30.87 1.36 1.53
C HIS A 493 -29.51 1.02 0.92
N ALA A 494 -29.48 0.50 -0.30
CA ALA A 494 -28.26 0.26 -1.05
C ALA A 494 -27.49 1.58 -1.35
N VAL A 495 -28.22 2.65 -1.69
CA VAL A 495 -27.64 4.00 -1.88
C VAL A 495 -27.00 4.51 -0.60
N LEU A 496 -27.70 4.38 0.54
CA LEU A 496 -27.18 4.82 1.84
C LEU A 496 -25.95 4.02 2.29
N PHE A 497 -25.97 2.71 2.06
CA PHE A 497 -24.80 1.84 2.30
C PHE A 497 -23.60 2.33 1.50
N MET A 498 -23.75 2.57 0.18
CA MET A 498 -22.67 3.06 -0.68
C MET A 498 -22.19 4.44 -0.28
N ALA A 499 -23.07 5.36 0.11
CA ALA A 499 -22.71 6.69 0.58
C ALA A 499 -21.88 6.64 1.87
N ARG A 500 -22.29 5.82 2.85
CA ARG A 500 -21.54 5.59 4.10
C ARG A 500 -20.22 4.89 3.85
N LEU A 501 -20.19 3.91 2.95
CA LEU A 501 -18.98 3.20 2.55
C LEU A 501 -17.94 4.19 2.02
N CYS A 502 -18.31 5.05 1.08
CA CYS A 502 -17.42 6.06 0.54
C CYS A 502 -16.93 7.04 1.61
N GLN A 503 -17.80 7.46 2.52
CA GLN A 503 -17.43 8.38 3.61
C GLN A 503 -16.41 7.77 4.58
N SER A 504 -16.54 6.46 4.87
CA SER A 504 -15.79 5.79 5.94
C SER A 504 -14.54 5.08 5.44
N LEU A 505 -14.43 4.81 4.15
CA LEU A 505 -13.38 3.96 3.58
C LEU A 505 -11.97 4.50 3.86
N GLY A 506 -11.79 5.82 3.80
CA GLY A 506 -10.49 6.45 4.09
C GLY A 506 -10.04 6.34 5.55
N GLU A 507 -10.97 6.19 6.49
CA GLU A 507 -10.70 6.06 7.92
C GLU A 507 -10.63 4.61 8.39
N LEU A 508 -11.48 3.74 7.85
CA LEU A 508 -11.55 2.33 8.21
C LEU A 508 -10.51 1.45 7.52
N CYS A 509 -9.81 1.96 6.50
CA CYS A 509 -8.76 1.25 5.79
C CYS A 509 -7.37 1.89 6.03
N PRO A 510 -6.74 1.68 7.21
CA PRO A 510 -5.45 2.28 7.54
C PRO A 510 -4.32 1.81 6.60
N HIS A 511 -4.36 0.56 6.11
CA HIS A 511 -3.36 0.04 5.18
C HIS A 511 -3.46 0.70 3.80
N LEU A 512 -4.63 1.20 3.39
CA LEU A 512 -4.77 2.02 2.19
C LEU A 512 -3.98 3.32 2.32
N LYS A 513 -4.13 4.03 3.46
CA LYS A 513 -3.38 5.24 3.78
C LYS A 513 -1.88 4.95 3.76
N GLN A 514 -1.46 3.82 4.34
CA GLN A 514 -0.07 3.40 4.38
C GLN A 514 0.49 3.03 2.99
N CYS A 515 -0.31 2.42 2.11
CA CYS A 515 0.09 2.14 0.72
C CYS A 515 0.40 3.44 -0.06
N ILE A 516 -0.38 4.50 0.18
CA ILE A 516 -0.25 5.77 -0.55
C ILE A 516 0.84 6.64 0.07
N LEU A 517 0.85 6.84 1.38
CA LEU A 517 1.79 7.72 2.08
C LEU A 517 3.14 7.08 2.38
N GLY A 518 3.22 5.75 2.45
CA GLY A 518 4.36 5.02 3.01
C GLY A 518 4.38 5.03 4.54
N LYS A 519 5.28 4.27 5.14
CA LYS A 519 5.39 4.14 6.60
C LYS A 519 5.69 5.47 7.31
N SER A 520 6.57 6.28 6.76
CA SER A 520 6.99 7.55 7.37
C SER A 520 5.87 8.61 7.42
N GLY A 521 4.94 8.58 6.47
CA GLY A 521 3.83 9.55 6.39
C GLY A 521 2.62 9.16 7.23
N SER A 522 2.56 7.92 7.73
CA SER A 522 1.43 7.41 8.49
C SER A 522 1.50 7.72 10.00
N SER A 523 2.67 8.05 10.52
CA SER A 523 2.85 8.45 11.92
C SER A 523 2.55 9.93 12.09
N GLU A 524 1.27 10.29 12.09
CA GLU A 524 0.84 11.56 12.67
C GLU A 524 1.10 11.50 14.18
N LYS A 525 2.25 12.03 14.62
CA LYS A 525 2.37 12.44 16.02
C LYS A 525 1.27 13.48 16.22
N PRO A 526 0.37 13.33 17.24
CA PRO A 526 -0.58 14.36 17.55
C PRO A 526 0.24 15.65 17.78
N VAL A 527 0.00 16.64 16.94
CA VAL A 527 0.57 17.97 17.13
C VAL A 527 0.02 18.45 18.45
N ARG A 528 0.79 18.28 19.52
CA ARG A 528 0.53 18.98 20.77
C ARG A 528 0.63 20.44 20.42
N ASP A 529 -0.49 21.16 20.55
CA ASP A 529 -0.62 22.60 20.46
C ASP A 529 0.53 23.29 21.20
N SER A 530 1.61 23.55 20.51
CA SER A 530 2.58 24.54 20.93
C SER A 530 2.10 25.90 20.44
N LYS A 531 1.11 26.46 21.16
CA LYS A 531 0.84 27.89 21.14
C LYS A 531 2.02 28.63 21.77
N ALA A 532 3.09 28.77 21.04
CA ALA A 532 4.12 29.74 21.39
C ALA A 532 4.70 30.33 20.11
N LEU A 533 4.56 31.64 19.99
CA LEU A 533 5.23 32.55 19.06
C LEU A 533 4.75 32.56 17.60
N LYS A 534 3.56 33.18 17.39
CA LYS A 534 3.37 33.99 16.18
C LYS A 534 4.16 35.29 16.33
N LYS A 535 5.38 35.34 15.78
CA LYS A 535 6.00 36.57 15.33
C LYS A 535 6.17 36.50 13.82
N GLN A 536 5.56 37.48 13.21
CA GLN A 536 5.63 37.99 11.85
C GLN A 536 6.76 37.39 10.99
N GLY A 537 6.38 36.71 9.91
CA GLY A 537 7.21 36.38 8.77
C GLY A 537 6.28 36.11 7.60
N LYS A 538 6.16 37.07 6.70
CA LYS A 538 5.48 36.97 5.41
C LYS A 538 6.10 35.82 4.60
N GLY A 539 5.30 34.92 4.08
CA GLY A 539 5.58 34.14 2.88
C GLY A 539 6.41 32.89 3.10
N ASN A 540 5.76 31.77 3.44
CA ASN A 540 6.08 30.49 2.87
C ASN A 540 4.75 29.72 2.81
N SER A 541 4.24 29.57 1.61
CA SER A 541 3.26 28.54 1.32
C SER A 541 3.90 27.24 1.76
N GLU A 542 3.31 26.53 2.74
CA GLU A 542 3.62 25.15 3.03
C GLU A 542 3.52 24.38 1.71
N GLN A 543 4.66 24.02 1.14
CA GLN A 543 4.72 23.10 0.02
C GLN A 543 4.22 21.76 0.56
N VAL A 544 2.93 21.50 0.36
CA VAL A 544 2.33 20.18 0.60
C VAL A 544 3.14 19.19 -0.21
N LEU A 545 3.79 18.23 0.45
CA LEU A 545 4.54 17.19 -0.21
C LEU A 545 3.62 16.53 -1.26
N PRO A 546 4.09 16.27 -2.49
CA PRO A 546 3.25 15.76 -3.58
C PRO A 546 2.50 14.47 -3.21
N VAL A 547 3.04 13.70 -2.28
CA VAL A 547 2.44 12.48 -1.75
C VAL A 547 1.22 12.77 -0.86
N GLN A 548 1.28 13.81 -0.02
CA GLN A 548 0.15 14.22 0.81
C GLN A 548 -0.99 14.80 -0.06
N ALA A 549 -0.63 15.48 -1.16
CA ALA A 549 -1.60 15.99 -2.12
C ALA A 549 -2.40 14.84 -2.78
N GLN A 550 -1.75 13.74 -3.15
CA GLN A 550 -2.44 12.57 -3.72
C GLN A 550 -3.38 11.89 -2.72
N TRP A 551 -2.98 11.78 -1.45
CA TRP A 551 -3.88 11.25 -0.43
C TRP A 551 -5.08 12.15 -0.21
N GLN A 552 -4.88 13.48 -0.24
CA GLN A 552 -5.96 14.44 -0.14
C GLN A 552 -6.91 14.35 -1.34
N GLU A 553 -6.37 14.18 -2.56
CA GLU A 553 -7.17 13.93 -3.78
C GLU A 553 -8.06 12.68 -3.63
N VAL A 554 -7.51 11.58 -3.10
CA VAL A 554 -8.28 10.36 -2.85
C VAL A 554 -9.39 10.60 -1.82
N LYS A 555 -9.10 11.29 -0.72
CA LYS A 555 -10.13 11.65 0.28
C LYS A 555 -11.24 12.49 -0.32
N GLU A 556 -10.89 13.47 -1.14
CA GLU A 556 -11.85 14.33 -1.81
C GLU A 556 -12.73 13.54 -2.79
N LEU A 557 -12.14 12.63 -3.57
CA LEU A 557 -12.88 11.72 -4.45
C LEU A 557 -13.90 10.89 -3.67
N LEU A 558 -13.49 10.32 -2.53
CA LEU A 558 -14.35 9.53 -1.65
C LEU A 558 -15.50 10.37 -1.11
N LEU A 559 -15.20 11.58 -0.64
CA LEU A 559 -16.20 12.49 -0.11
C LEU A 559 -17.20 12.95 -1.19
N GLN A 560 -16.72 13.31 -2.37
CA GLN A 560 -17.56 13.69 -3.51
C GLN A 560 -18.52 12.55 -3.88
N GLN A 561 -18.02 11.30 -3.91
CA GLN A 561 -18.87 10.15 -4.24
C GLN A 561 -19.90 9.88 -3.14
N SER A 562 -19.56 10.07 -1.87
CA SER A 562 -20.49 10.00 -0.74
C SER A 562 -21.60 11.03 -0.86
N VAL A 563 -21.26 12.28 -1.19
CA VAL A 563 -22.25 13.37 -1.38
C VAL A 563 -23.20 13.05 -2.52
N VAL A 564 -22.70 12.49 -3.62
CA VAL A 564 -23.58 12.04 -4.74
C VAL A 564 -24.58 10.98 -4.26
N GLY A 565 -24.15 9.98 -3.50
CA GLY A 565 -25.04 8.98 -2.94
C GLY A 565 -26.11 9.58 -2.03
N TYR A 566 -25.73 10.44 -1.12
CA TYR A 566 -26.68 11.13 -0.23
C TYR A 566 -27.63 12.06 -1.01
N ARG A 567 -27.20 12.67 -2.11
CA ARG A 567 -28.06 13.48 -2.97
C ARG A 567 -29.13 12.63 -3.65
N VAL A 568 -28.78 11.45 -4.19
CA VAL A 568 -29.75 10.52 -4.76
C VAL A 568 -30.80 10.11 -3.71
N TRP A 569 -30.35 9.75 -2.49
CA TRP A 569 -31.23 9.43 -1.38
C TRP A 569 -32.16 10.60 -1.00
N SER A 570 -31.59 11.79 -0.77
CA SER A 570 -32.35 12.97 -0.34
C SER A 570 -33.39 13.38 -1.37
N SER A 571 -33.05 13.33 -2.65
CA SER A 571 -33.97 13.63 -3.75
C SER A 571 -35.19 12.69 -3.74
N ALA A 572 -34.94 11.38 -3.61
CA ALA A 572 -35.99 10.38 -3.56
C ALA A 572 -36.90 10.53 -2.31
N VAL A 573 -36.29 10.83 -1.14
CA VAL A 573 -37.05 11.06 0.11
C VAL A 573 -37.91 12.28 0.01
N VAL A 574 -37.37 13.42 -0.45
CA VAL A 574 -38.14 14.65 -0.63
C VAL A 574 -39.32 14.42 -1.58
N GLN A 575 -39.07 13.74 -2.67
CA GLN A 575 -40.15 13.39 -3.60
C GLN A 575 -41.22 12.52 -2.94
N SER A 576 -40.85 11.51 -2.18
CA SER A 576 -41.82 10.62 -1.50
C SER A 576 -42.64 11.31 -0.42
N LEU A 577 -42.04 12.25 0.32
CA LEU A 577 -42.71 13.01 1.38
C LEU A 577 -43.74 13.99 0.85
N LEU A 578 -43.51 14.55 -0.33
CA LEU A 578 -44.33 15.60 -0.91
C LEU A 578 -45.37 15.09 -1.94
N LEU A 579 -45.20 13.90 -2.49
CA LEU A 579 -46.19 13.28 -3.40
C LEU A 579 -47.42 12.75 -2.65
N GLY A 580 -47.31 12.61 -1.29
CA GLY A 580 -48.38 11.94 -0.52
C GLY A 580 -49.71 12.66 -0.50
N ASP A 581 -49.79 14.00 -0.56
CA ASP A 581 -51.08 14.70 -0.42
C ASP A 581 -51.07 16.19 -0.85
N ALA A 582 -51.16 16.46 -2.13
CA ALA A 582 -51.44 17.84 -2.58
C ALA A 582 -52.83 18.36 -2.13
N GLY A 583 -53.78 17.45 -1.84
CA GLY A 583 -55.08 17.81 -1.31
C GLY A 583 -55.14 18.12 0.17
N SER A 584 -54.16 17.61 0.96
CA SER A 584 -54.13 17.83 2.41
C SER A 584 -53.59 19.18 2.82
N ILE A 585 -52.92 19.92 1.94
CA ILE A 585 -52.50 21.31 2.21
C ILE A 585 -53.67 22.20 2.57
N LEU A 586 -54.83 21.90 2.02
CA LEU A 586 -56.06 22.61 2.28
C LEU A 586 -56.85 22.17 3.51
N ALA A 587 -56.53 21.02 4.08
CA ALA A 587 -57.18 20.48 5.27
C ALA A 587 -56.68 21.18 6.53
N THR A 588 -57.37 22.18 6.95
CA THR A 588 -56.99 23.05 8.08
C THR A 588 -57.79 22.71 9.32
N ALA A 589 -57.25 21.87 10.20
CA ALA A 589 -57.70 21.83 11.60
C ALA A 589 -56.58 22.35 12.47
N THR A 590 -56.65 23.58 12.93
CA THR A 590 -55.56 24.23 13.70
C THR A 590 -56.08 24.95 14.91
N SER A 591 -55.28 25.10 15.91
CA SER A 591 -55.58 25.90 17.11
C SER A 591 -55.36 27.37 16.83
N TRP A 592 -56.40 28.13 16.97
CA TRP A 592 -56.38 29.59 16.87
C TRP A 592 -56.65 30.16 18.25
N ASP A 593 -55.91 31.22 18.62
CA ASP A 593 -56.12 31.92 19.88
C ASP A 593 -56.89 33.19 19.67
N GLU A 594 -57.76 33.52 20.62
CA GLU A 594 -58.48 34.79 20.66
C GLU A 594 -57.61 35.83 21.38
N LEU A 595 -57.23 36.88 20.69
CA LEU A 595 -56.53 38.04 21.24
C LEU A 595 -57.53 39.17 21.39
N GLU A 596 -57.62 39.72 22.61
CA GLU A 596 -58.41 40.94 22.87
C GLU A 596 -57.44 42.14 22.74
N ILE A 597 -57.65 42.93 21.69
CA ILE A 597 -56.95 44.21 21.47
C ILE A 597 -57.80 45.32 21.98
N GLN A 598 -57.31 46.11 22.95
CA GLN A 598 -57.96 47.32 23.42
C GLN A 598 -57.38 48.52 22.64
N GLU A 599 -58.20 49.10 21.78
CA GLU A 599 -57.87 50.37 21.12
C GLU A 599 -58.52 51.54 21.90
N GLU A 600 -57.67 52.45 22.34
CA GLU A 600 -58.18 53.68 22.87
C GLU A 600 -58.58 54.60 21.75
N ALA A 601 -59.88 54.77 21.52
CA ALA A 601 -60.39 55.79 20.58
C ALA A 601 -60.15 57.20 21.11
N GLU A 602 -59.91 58.14 20.25
CA GLU A 602 -59.72 59.58 20.60
C GLU A 602 -60.87 60.18 21.45
N SER A 603 -61.94 59.43 21.54
CA SER A 603 -63.14 59.81 22.36
C SER A 603 -63.12 59.27 23.79
N GLY A 604 -62.08 58.69 24.29
CA GLY A 604 -61.93 58.09 25.66
C GLY A 604 -62.69 56.85 25.92
N SER A 605 -63.24 56.19 24.87
CA SER A 605 -63.90 54.90 25.01
C SER A 605 -62.96 53.83 24.46
N SER A 606 -62.61 52.78 25.27
CA SER A 606 -61.84 51.64 24.80
C SER A 606 -62.75 50.68 24.00
N ILE A 607 -62.46 50.49 22.79
CA ILE A 607 -63.09 49.46 21.94
C ILE A 607 -62.24 48.15 22.05
N THR A 608 -62.81 47.10 22.60
CA THR A 608 -62.17 45.80 22.63
C THR A 608 -62.56 45.00 21.34
N SER A 609 -61.63 44.82 20.47
CA SER A 609 -61.80 43.93 19.30
C SER A 609 -61.22 42.60 19.59
N LYS A 610 -61.97 41.52 19.27
CA LYS A 610 -61.53 40.13 19.41
C LYS A 610 -61.03 39.61 18.07
N ILE A 611 -59.74 39.31 18.01
CA ILE A 611 -59.08 38.84 16.81
C ILE A 611 -58.67 37.39 17.01
N ARG A 612 -58.94 36.51 16.03
CA ARG A 612 -58.48 35.11 16.01
C ARG A 612 -57.29 34.99 15.10
N LEU A 613 -56.20 34.47 15.65
CA LEU A 613 -54.94 34.28 14.90
C LEU A 613 -54.37 32.87 15.05
N PRO A 614 -53.73 32.30 14.03
CA PRO A 614 -53.08 31.03 14.11
C PRO A 614 -51.88 31.06 15.07
N ILE A 615 -51.77 30.04 15.93
CA ILE A 615 -50.69 29.86 16.87
C ILE A 615 -49.83 28.65 16.46
N GLN A 616 -50.41 27.69 15.78
CA GLN A 616 -49.77 26.46 15.36
C GLN A 616 -49.84 26.34 13.83
N PRO A 617 -48.83 25.68 13.20
CA PRO A 617 -48.89 25.39 11.77
C PRO A 617 -49.96 24.33 11.51
N SER A 618 -50.42 24.23 10.28
CA SER A 618 -51.41 23.23 9.86
C SER A 618 -50.91 21.79 10.12
N TRP A 619 -51.87 20.87 10.24
CA TRP A 619 -51.51 19.44 10.41
C TRP A 619 -50.61 18.90 9.31
N TYR A 620 -50.78 19.37 8.11
CA TYR A 620 -49.92 19.00 6.95
C TYR A 620 -48.46 19.36 7.26
N VAL A 621 -48.17 20.58 7.66
CA VAL A 621 -46.81 21.05 8.01
C VAL A 621 -46.22 20.28 9.17
N GLN A 622 -47.01 20.03 10.21
CA GLN A 622 -46.55 19.25 11.35
C GLN A 622 -46.22 17.79 10.94
N SER A 623 -47.08 17.13 10.16
CA SER A 623 -46.88 15.78 9.67
C SER A 623 -45.66 15.70 8.74
N PHE A 624 -45.53 16.69 7.84
CA PHE A 624 -44.34 16.76 6.94
C PHE A 624 -43.05 16.89 7.73
N LEU A 625 -42.96 17.82 8.66
CA LEU A 625 -41.75 18.01 9.48
C LEU A 625 -41.46 16.81 10.38
N PHE A 626 -42.48 16.18 10.93
CA PHE A 626 -42.30 14.94 11.69
C PHE A 626 -41.75 13.82 10.81
N SER A 627 -42.30 13.60 9.64
CA SER A 627 -41.83 12.57 8.70
C SER A 627 -40.41 12.86 8.20
N LEU A 628 -40.10 14.12 7.94
CA LEU A 628 -38.73 14.55 7.57
C LEU A 628 -37.73 14.26 8.70
N CYS A 629 -38.05 14.62 9.94
CA CYS A 629 -37.22 14.34 11.10
C CYS A 629 -37.07 12.83 11.35
N GLN A 630 -38.14 12.07 11.16
CA GLN A 630 -38.11 10.61 11.28
C GLN A 630 -37.16 9.98 10.26
N GLU A 631 -37.21 10.43 8.99
CA GLU A 631 -36.30 9.93 7.94
C GLU A 631 -34.85 10.33 8.19
N ILE A 632 -34.59 11.56 8.63
CA ILE A 632 -33.23 11.99 9.01
C ILE A 632 -32.71 11.16 10.19
N ASN A 633 -33.55 10.92 11.21
CA ASN A 633 -33.17 10.12 12.38
C ASN A 633 -32.93 8.65 11.99
N ARG A 634 -33.74 8.10 11.08
CA ARG A 634 -33.59 6.73 10.55
C ARG A 634 -32.23 6.52 9.89
N VAL A 635 -31.70 7.53 9.23
CA VAL A 635 -30.40 7.47 8.53
C VAL A 635 -29.20 7.75 9.45
N GLY A 636 -29.43 8.36 10.61
CA GLY A 636 -28.36 8.82 11.50
C GLY A 636 -27.92 10.25 11.15
N GLY A 637 -28.80 11.20 11.42
CA GLY A 637 -28.65 12.61 11.00
C GLY A 637 -27.37 13.30 11.47
N GLN A 638 -26.78 12.85 12.58
CA GLN A 638 -25.51 13.37 13.10
C GLN A 638 -24.31 13.11 12.17
N ALA A 639 -24.39 12.10 11.32
CA ALA A 639 -23.30 11.72 10.40
C ALA A 639 -23.51 12.25 8.97
N LEU A 640 -24.67 12.85 8.69
CA LEU A 640 -24.92 13.45 7.38
C LEU A 640 -24.00 14.64 7.13
N PRO A 641 -23.39 14.76 5.93
CA PRO A 641 -22.64 15.94 5.57
C PRO A 641 -23.53 17.20 5.62
N LYS A 642 -23.05 18.30 6.22
CA LYS A 642 -23.79 19.56 6.32
C LYS A 642 -24.29 20.07 4.97
N VAL A 643 -23.46 19.90 3.92
CA VAL A 643 -23.82 20.28 2.55
C VAL A 643 -25.04 19.50 2.07
N THR A 644 -25.08 18.19 2.30
CA THR A 644 -26.22 17.32 1.90
C THR A 644 -27.49 17.72 2.63
N LEU A 645 -27.40 17.98 3.94
CA LEU A 645 -28.54 18.42 4.73
C LEU A 645 -29.08 19.76 4.22
N GLN A 646 -28.20 20.73 3.95
CA GLN A 646 -28.59 22.04 3.40
C GLN A 646 -29.23 21.92 2.01
N GLU A 647 -28.67 21.09 1.13
CA GLU A 647 -29.26 20.82 -0.21
C GLU A 647 -30.63 20.17 -0.09
N MET A 648 -30.79 19.20 0.81
CA MET A 648 -32.07 18.54 1.09
C MET A 648 -33.13 19.54 1.56
N LEU A 649 -32.79 20.41 2.51
CA LEU A 649 -33.70 21.42 3.03
C LEU A 649 -34.08 22.44 1.97
N LYS A 650 -33.12 22.89 1.14
CA LYS A 650 -33.40 23.77 0.00
C LYS A 650 -34.33 23.09 -1.01
N SER A 651 -34.10 21.81 -1.29
CA SER A 651 -34.97 21.03 -2.19
C SER A 651 -36.36 20.87 -1.62
N CYS A 652 -36.52 20.58 -0.33
CA CYS A 652 -37.83 20.55 0.35
C CYS A 652 -38.56 21.89 0.20
N MET A 653 -37.87 22.99 0.49
CA MET A 653 -38.47 24.33 0.40
C MET A 653 -38.88 24.67 -1.05
N ALA A 654 -38.05 24.38 -2.03
CA ALA A 654 -38.34 24.61 -3.43
C ALA A 654 -39.57 23.85 -3.91
N GLN A 655 -39.75 22.58 -3.51
CA GLN A 655 -40.92 21.76 -3.87
C GLN A 655 -42.18 22.21 -3.12
N ILE A 656 -42.06 22.65 -1.86
CA ILE A 656 -43.19 23.22 -1.12
C ILE A 656 -43.68 24.49 -1.83
N VAL A 657 -42.77 25.40 -2.20
CA VAL A 657 -43.11 26.61 -2.95
C VAL A 657 -43.78 26.27 -4.26
N ALA A 658 -43.29 25.27 -5.00
CA ALA A 658 -43.93 24.81 -6.24
C ALA A 658 -45.36 24.26 -6.01
N ALA A 659 -45.59 23.57 -4.87
CA ALA A 659 -46.92 23.12 -4.47
C ALA A 659 -47.89 24.29 -4.18
N TYR A 660 -47.38 25.33 -3.50
CA TYR A 660 -48.17 26.58 -3.23
C TYR A 660 -48.40 27.39 -4.51
N GLU A 661 -47.46 27.45 -5.46
CA GLU A 661 -47.64 28.06 -6.78
C GLU A 661 -48.77 27.35 -7.53
N LYS A 662 -48.74 26.00 -7.58
CA LYS A 662 -49.77 25.19 -8.20
C LYS A 662 -51.16 25.40 -7.56
N LEU A 663 -51.19 25.48 -6.22
CA LEU A 663 -52.41 25.80 -5.50
C LEU A 663 -52.96 27.19 -5.87
N SER A 664 -52.09 28.20 -6.05
CA SER A 664 -52.48 29.55 -6.45
C SER A 664 -53.05 29.57 -7.88
N GLU A 665 -52.52 28.74 -8.79
CA GLU A 665 -53.06 28.59 -10.16
C GLU A 665 -54.38 27.84 -10.17
N GLU A 666 -54.56 26.85 -9.31
CA GLU A 666 -55.79 26.07 -9.22
C GLU A 666 -56.96 26.88 -8.61
N THR A 667 -56.69 27.73 -7.64
CA THR A 667 -57.71 28.62 -7.01
C THR A 667 -58.16 29.75 -7.89
N GLN A 668 -57.42 30.06 -8.98
CA GLN A 668 -57.85 31.06 -9.99
C GLN A 668 -58.77 30.50 -11.06
N LYS A 669 -58.96 29.15 -11.16
CA LYS A 669 -59.86 28.51 -12.14
C LYS A 669 -61.30 28.54 -11.64
N GLU A 670 -62.25 28.77 -12.57
CA GLU A 670 -63.69 28.74 -12.31
C GLU A 670 -64.11 27.37 -11.78
N GLY A 671 -64.69 27.30 -10.58
CA GLY A 671 -65.11 26.06 -9.91
C GLY A 671 -64.16 25.59 -8.78
N ALA A 672 -63.10 26.35 -8.50
CA ALA A 672 -62.20 26.02 -7.45
C ALA A 672 -62.75 26.21 -6.03
N PHE A 673 -62.14 25.58 -5.06
CA PHE A 673 -62.44 25.70 -3.63
C PHE A 673 -62.34 27.18 -3.22
N PRO A 674 -63.32 27.74 -2.49
CA PRO A 674 -63.30 29.14 -2.09
C PRO A 674 -62.15 29.35 -1.08
N MET A 675 -61.21 30.17 -1.47
CA MET A 675 -60.13 30.60 -0.57
C MET A 675 -60.68 31.69 0.38
N THR A 676 -60.90 31.30 1.59
CA THR A 676 -61.36 32.26 2.65
C THR A 676 -60.14 33.01 3.25
N GLN A 677 -60.38 34.22 3.77
CA GLN A 677 -59.31 35.00 4.47
C GLN A 677 -58.61 34.23 5.55
N ASN A 678 -59.32 33.43 6.35
CA ASN A 678 -58.74 32.57 7.40
C ASN A 678 -57.82 31.52 6.84
N ARG A 679 -58.18 30.91 5.67
CA ARG A 679 -57.30 29.92 5.01
C ARG A 679 -56.07 30.61 4.44
N ALA A 680 -56.20 31.75 3.82
CA ALA A 680 -55.04 32.50 3.29
C ALA A 680 -54.09 32.91 4.44
N LEU A 681 -54.62 33.33 5.59
CA LEU A 681 -53.84 33.64 6.78
C LEU A 681 -53.07 32.43 7.35
N GLN A 682 -53.71 31.28 7.41
CA GLN A 682 -53.09 30.04 7.87
C GLN A 682 -51.98 29.61 6.90
N LEU A 683 -52.23 29.61 5.60
CA LEU A 683 -51.26 29.25 4.58
C LEU A 683 -50.05 30.22 4.60
N LEU A 684 -50.28 31.52 4.80
CA LEU A 684 -49.23 32.50 4.94
C LEU A 684 -48.37 32.21 6.22
N TYR A 685 -49.03 31.90 7.31
CA TYR A 685 -48.36 31.52 8.56
C TYR A 685 -47.51 30.26 8.38
N ASP A 686 -48.04 29.24 7.75
CA ASP A 686 -47.36 27.96 7.44
C ASP A 686 -46.15 28.19 6.52
N LEU A 687 -46.28 28.98 5.47
CA LEU A 687 -45.21 29.29 4.54
C LEU A 687 -44.06 30.03 5.22
N ARG A 688 -44.38 31.04 6.04
CA ARG A 688 -43.41 31.82 6.81
C ARG A 688 -42.71 30.92 7.83
N TYR A 689 -43.45 30.04 8.52
CA TYR A 689 -42.91 29.07 9.47
C TYR A 689 -41.92 28.10 8.80
N LEU A 690 -42.33 27.49 7.70
CA LEU A 690 -41.48 26.57 6.93
C LEU A 690 -40.23 27.29 6.40
N HIS A 691 -40.37 28.49 5.89
CA HIS A 691 -39.22 29.30 5.47
C HIS A 691 -38.23 29.52 6.60
N MET A 692 -38.71 29.87 7.80
CA MET A 692 -37.84 30.09 8.97
C MET A 692 -37.16 28.82 9.49
N VAL A 693 -37.85 27.67 9.37
CA VAL A 693 -37.34 26.37 9.86
C VAL A 693 -36.40 25.72 8.85
N LEU A 694 -36.75 25.75 7.56
CA LEU A 694 -35.99 25.03 6.51
C LEU A 694 -34.85 25.86 5.90
N THR A 695 -34.88 27.21 6.06
CA THR A 695 -33.79 28.06 5.59
C THR A 695 -32.72 28.10 6.66
N ALA A 696 -31.72 27.24 6.57
CA ALA A 696 -30.55 27.25 7.44
C ALA A 696 -29.86 28.63 7.32
N LYS A 697 -29.63 29.31 8.43
CA LYS A 697 -28.76 30.49 8.50
C LYS A 697 -27.31 30.04 8.34
N GLY A 698 -26.94 29.65 7.10
CA GLY A 698 -25.56 29.41 6.76
C GLY A 698 -24.73 30.68 6.80
N GLU A 699 -23.42 30.54 6.81
CA GLU A 699 -22.40 31.59 6.91
C GLU A 699 -22.51 32.73 5.86
N GLU A 700 -23.47 32.71 4.96
CA GLU A 700 -23.73 33.75 3.94
C GLU A 700 -24.25 35.07 4.51
N VAL A 701 -24.58 35.15 5.81
CA VAL A 701 -24.97 36.44 6.45
C VAL A 701 -23.79 37.44 6.57
N LYS A 702 -22.56 37.04 6.24
CA LYS A 702 -21.42 37.96 6.20
C LYS A 702 -21.33 38.84 4.94
N SER A 703 -22.02 38.51 3.87
CA SER A 703 -22.18 39.37 2.70
C SER A 703 -23.62 39.86 2.63
N GLY A 704 -23.88 41.00 3.13
CA GLY A 704 -25.17 41.66 3.41
C GLY A 704 -26.13 41.83 2.21
N ARG A 705 -26.45 40.81 1.49
CA ARG A 705 -27.57 40.70 0.54
C ARG A 705 -27.80 39.21 0.20
N GLY A 706 -28.43 38.47 1.11
CA GLY A 706 -29.06 37.21 0.74
C GLY A 706 -30.16 37.52 -0.27
N LYS A 707 -30.04 37.06 -1.52
CA LYS A 707 -31.14 37.06 -2.47
C LYS A 707 -32.25 36.20 -1.87
N GLN A 708 -33.27 36.81 -1.32
CA GLN A 708 -34.52 36.18 -0.95
C GLN A 708 -35.08 35.52 -2.21
N ASP A 709 -35.52 34.25 -2.13
CA ASP A 709 -36.03 33.56 -3.32
C ASP A 709 -37.31 34.29 -3.79
N SER A 710 -37.22 34.90 -4.95
CA SER A 710 -38.32 35.71 -5.54
C SER A 710 -39.64 34.94 -5.70
N ARG A 711 -39.58 33.61 -5.67
CA ARG A 711 -40.77 32.74 -5.76
C ARG A 711 -41.55 32.73 -4.44
N ILE A 712 -40.82 32.70 -3.30
CA ILE A 712 -41.44 32.74 -1.97
C ILE A 712 -42.16 34.08 -1.77
N GLU A 713 -41.53 35.18 -2.19
CA GLU A 713 -42.15 36.49 -2.14
C GLU A 713 -43.42 36.57 -2.98
N LYS A 714 -43.40 36.06 -4.21
CA LYS A 714 -44.59 36.08 -5.07
C LYS A 714 -45.79 35.29 -4.48
N VAL A 715 -45.49 34.12 -3.88
CA VAL A 715 -46.52 33.31 -3.23
C VAL A 715 -47.04 34.02 -1.95
N ALA A 716 -46.12 34.64 -1.19
CA ALA A 716 -46.54 35.39 -0.03
C ALA A 716 -47.40 36.61 -0.40
N ASP A 717 -47.00 37.38 -1.41
CA ASP A 717 -47.74 38.53 -1.95
C ASP A 717 -49.15 38.12 -2.44
N TYR A 718 -49.24 36.96 -3.12
CA TYR A 718 -50.54 36.41 -3.55
C TYR A 718 -51.44 36.06 -2.35
N LEU A 719 -50.92 35.43 -1.31
CA LEU A 719 -51.70 35.08 -0.11
C LEU A 719 -52.06 36.33 0.68
N GLU A 720 -51.20 37.36 0.77
CA GLU A 720 -51.45 38.64 1.39
C GLU A 720 -52.51 39.43 0.67
N ALA A 721 -52.57 39.38 -0.67
CA ALA A 721 -53.62 40.01 -1.50
C ALA A 721 -55.03 39.43 -1.28
N LEU A 722 -55.11 38.22 -0.68
CA LEU A 722 -56.41 37.58 -0.35
C LEU A 722 -56.93 37.97 1.04
N ILE A 723 -56.13 38.75 1.82
CA ILE A 723 -56.46 39.23 3.15
C ILE A 723 -56.75 40.73 3.09
N ASP A 724 -57.71 41.21 3.87
CA ASP A 724 -57.97 42.63 3.93
C ASP A 724 -56.71 43.38 4.38
N PRO A 725 -56.31 44.45 3.67
CA PRO A 725 -55.08 45.19 4.00
C PRO A 725 -55.07 45.80 5.40
N PHE A 726 -56.25 46.22 5.90
CA PHE A 726 -56.33 46.75 7.26
C PHE A 726 -56.16 45.66 8.32
N ASP A 727 -56.79 44.51 8.07
CA ASP A 727 -56.62 43.33 8.94
C ASP A 727 -55.20 42.86 8.95
N LEU A 728 -54.52 42.84 7.78
CA LEU A 728 -53.15 42.39 7.65
C LEU A 728 -52.17 43.26 8.44
N ASP A 729 -52.36 44.60 8.43
CA ASP A 729 -51.52 45.52 9.24
C ASP A 729 -51.68 45.25 10.75
N VAL A 730 -52.92 45.02 11.21
CA VAL A 730 -53.19 44.65 12.62
C VAL A 730 -52.64 43.28 12.97
N PHE A 731 -52.76 42.29 12.09
CA PHE A 731 -52.38 40.91 12.37
C PHE A 731 -50.86 40.70 12.32
N THR A 732 -50.15 41.39 11.49
CA THR A 732 -48.72 41.16 11.20
C THR A 732 -47.83 41.18 12.45
N PRO A 733 -47.92 42.14 13.39
CA PRO A 733 -47.09 42.15 14.60
C PRO A 733 -47.34 40.91 15.48
N HIS A 734 -48.61 40.53 15.65
CA HIS A 734 -49.02 39.39 16.45
C HIS A 734 -48.65 38.05 15.81
N LEU A 735 -48.82 37.92 14.47
CA LEU A 735 -48.39 36.78 13.70
C LEU A 735 -46.87 36.57 13.83
N ASN A 736 -46.08 37.61 13.67
CA ASN A 736 -44.61 37.53 13.81
C ASN A 736 -44.18 37.17 15.24
N SER A 737 -44.92 37.66 16.28
CA SER A 737 -44.69 37.26 17.67
C SER A 737 -44.99 35.76 17.88
N ASN A 738 -46.14 35.29 17.39
CA ASN A 738 -46.56 33.88 17.47
C ASN A 738 -45.57 32.99 16.70
N LEU A 739 -45.14 33.41 15.50
CA LEU A 739 -44.16 32.70 14.69
C LEU A 739 -42.81 32.58 15.37
N SER A 740 -42.30 33.68 15.95
CA SER A 740 -41.04 33.71 16.70
C SER A 740 -41.07 32.76 17.91
N ARG A 741 -42.18 32.79 18.70
CA ARG A 741 -42.40 31.87 19.84
C ARG A 741 -42.45 30.42 19.37
N LEU A 742 -43.14 30.11 18.28
CA LEU A 742 -43.25 28.77 17.74
C LEU A 742 -41.88 28.27 17.26
N VAL A 743 -41.14 29.04 16.48
CA VAL A 743 -39.79 28.72 16.03
C VAL A 743 -38.86 28.47 17.21
N GLN A 744 -38.92 29.30 18.25
CA GLN A 744 -38.15 29.10 19.49
C GLN A 744 -38.50 27.80 20.21
N ARG A 745 -39.80 27.48 20.33
CA ARG A 745 -40.26 26.24 20.97
C ARG A 745 -39.85 25.00 20.19
N THR A 746 -39.96 25.04 18.86
CA THR A 746 -39.69 23.93 17.98
C THR A 746 -38.21 23.81 17.61
N SER A 747 -37.38 24.83 17.86
CA SER A 747 -35.93 24.81 17.59
C SER A 747 -35.21 23.64 18.31
N VAL A 748 -35.70 23.20 19.44
CA VAL A 748 -35.14 22.03 20.16
C VAL A 748 -35.40 20.73 19.40
N LEU A 749 -36.57 20.60 18.76
CA LEU A 749 -36.96 19.42 18.01
C LEU A 749 -36.27 19.37 16.63
N PHE A 750 -36.15 20.54 16.00
CA PHE A 750 -35.63 20.71 14.66
C PHE A 750 -34.20 21.26 14.61
N GLY A 751 -33.47 21.27 15.74
CA GLY A 751 -32.15 21.85 15.83
C GLY A 751 -31.14 21.28 14.82
N LEU A 752 -31.19 20.00 14.56
CA LEU A 752 -30.38 19.36 13.51
C LEU A 752 -30.74 19.88 12.12
N VAL A 753 -32.02 20.15 11.87
CA VAL A 753 -32.55 20.61 10.59
C VAL A 753 -32.24 22.07 10.37
N THR A 754 -32.40 22.91 11.42
CA THR A 754 -32.26 24.37 11.34
C THR A 754 -30.83 24.86 11.51
N GLY A 755 -29.88 23.99 11.89
CA GLY A 755 -28.51 24.41 12.21
C GLY A 755 -28.41 25.35 13.42
N THR A 756 -29.48 25.46 14.25
CA THR A 756 -29.53 26.33 15.41
C THR A 756 -28.74 25.80 16.62
N GLU A 757 -28.07 24.70 16.49
CA GLU A 757 -27.14 24.12 17.48
C GLU A 757 -26.15 25.20 18.00
N ASN A 758 -25.69 26.07 17.10
CA ASN A 758 -24.73 27.10 17.42
C ASN A 758 -25.35 28.34 18.12
N GLN A 759 -26.65 28.48 18.12
CA GLN A 759 -27.31 29.63 18.75
C GLN A 759 -27.58 29.41 20.25
N LEU A 760 -27.64 28.15 20.69
CA LEU A 760 -27.87 27.78 22.09
C LEU A 760 -26.55 27.63 22.88
N THR A 761 -25.41 27.64 22.23
CA THR A 761 -24.11 27.70 22.90
C THR A 761 -23.71 29.13 23.12
N PRO A 762 -23.62 29.64 24.38
CA PRO A 762 -23.05 30.95 24.63
C PRO A 762 -21.63 30.98 24.06
N ARG A 763 -21.27 32.09 23.46
CA ARG A 763 -19.98 32.36 22.76
C ARG A 763 -18.73 32.15 23.63
N SER A 764 -18.57 31.02 24.28
CA SER A 764 -17.29 30.62 24.84
C SER A 764 -16.50 29.88 23.76
N SER A 765 -15.78 30.64 22.99
CA SER A 765 -14.89 30.24 21.88
C SER A 765 -13.73 29.31 22.27
N ALA A 766 -13.84 28.58 23.39
CA ALA A 766 -12.75 27.75 23.93
C ALA A 766 -12.97 26.25 23.84
N PHE A 767 -14.14 25.78 23.39
CA PHE A 767 -14.45 24.32 23.39
C PHE A 767 -14.97 23.83 22.04
N ASN A 768 -14.25 24.13 20.96
CA ASN A 768 -14.54 23.57 19.63
C ASN A 768 -13.82 22.24 19.34
N SER A 769 -13.32 21.55 20.35
CA SER A 769 -13.00 20.13 20.18
C SER A 769 -14.27 19.33 20.49
N GLN A 770 -15.07 19.06 19.46
CA GLN A 770 -16.07 17.99 19.55
C GLN A 770 -15.34 16.72 20.01
N GLU A 771 -15.67 16.25 21.20
CA GLU A 771 -15.17 14.95 21.63
C GLU A 771 -15.66 13.92 20.61
N PRO A 772 -14.74 13.14 20.01
CA PRO A 772 -15.08 12.24 18.90
C PRO A 772 -16.04 11.11 19.27
N HIS A 773 -16.40 11.00 20.55
CA HIS A 773 -17.27 9.95 21.08
C HIS A 773 -18.64 10.44 21.53
N ASN A 774 -19.00 11.66 21.27
CA ASN A 774 -20.30 12.19 21.66
C ASN A 774 -21.39 11.69 20.71
N ILE A 775 -22.14 10.69 21.17
CA ILE A 775 -23.22 10.02 20.41
C ILE A 775 -24.48 10.89 20.37
N LEU A 776 -24.68 11.72 21.38
CA LEU A 776 -25.84 12.57 21.51
C LEU A 776 -25.48 14.01 21.23
N PRO A 777 -25.84 14.58 20.06
CA PRO A 777 -25.60 16.01 19.77
C PRO A 777 -26.22 16.94 20.84
N LEU A 778 -27.30 16.50 21.48
CA LEU A 778 -27.93 17.21 22.58
C LEU A 778 -27.11 17.15 23.88
N ALA A 779 -26.31 16.11 24.07
CA ALA A 779 -25.43 15.96 25.24
C ALA A 779 -24.10 16.69 25.05
N SER A 780 -23.73 17.11 23.80
CA SER A 780 -22.54 17.90 23.55
C SER A 780 -22.61 19.31 24.13
N SER A 781 -23.81 19.83 24.38
CA SER A 781 -23.95 21.07 25.14
C SER A 781 -23.91 20.74 26.63
N GLN A 782 -22.74 20.64 27.20
CA GLN A 782 -22.54 20.53 28.65
C GLN A 782 -23.27 21.59 29.47
N ILE A 783 -23.69 22.65 28.85
CA ILE A 783 -24.48 23.75 29.45
C ILE A 783 -25.82 23.27 29.98
N ARG A 784 -26.43 22.24 29.37
CA ARG A 784 -27.68 21.67 29.89
C ARG A 784 -27.48 20.87 31.18
N PHE A 785 -26.28 20.34 31.37
CA PHE A 785 -25.89 19.58 32.54
C PHE A 785 -24.95 20.38 33.47
N GLY A 786 -24.84 21.68 33.28
CA GLY A 786 -23.99 22.57 34.09
C GLY A 786 -24.30 22.58 35.58
N LEU A 787 -25.44 22.03 35.97
CA LEU A 787 -25.84 21.80 37.39
C LEU A 787 -25.36 20.44 37.92
N LEU A 788 -24.82 19.55 37.10
CA LEU A 788 -24.29 18.27 37.58
C LEU A 788 -22.87 18.45 38.14
N PRO A 789 -22.61 17.96 39.34
CA PRO A 789 -21.30 18.12 40.01
C PRO A 789 -20.10 17.66 39.16
N LEU A 790 -20.33 16.70 38.28
CA LEU A 790 -19.30 16.13 37.41
C LEU A 790 -18.80 17.09 36.30
N SER A 791 -19.59 18.10 35.97
CA SER A 791 -19.22 19.13 35.01
C SER A 791 -18.41 20.29 35.61
N MET A 792 -18.27 20.30 36.95
CA MET A 792 -17.56 21.36 37.68
C MET A 792 -16.04 21.17 37.80
N THR A 793 -15.48 20.13 37.25
CA THR A 793 -14.02 19.93 37.21
C THR A 793 -13.36 20.73 36.10
N SER A 794 -13.85 21.96 35.82
CA SER A 794 -13.07 22.91 35.07
C SER A 794 -11.92 23.38 35.97
N THR A 795 -10.74 22.86 35.68
CA THR A 795 -9.49 23.40 36.20
C THR A 795 -9.46 24.92 35.92
N ARG A 796 -9.83 25.75 36.92
CA ARG A 796 -9.39 27.11 36.95
C ARG A 796 -7.87 27.11 36.90
N LYS A 797 -7.31 27.34 35.73
CA LYS A 797 -5.90 27.77 35.63
C LYS A 797 -5.81 29.08 36.34
N ALA A 798 -5.46 29.05 37.62
CA ALA A 798 -5.01 30.25 38.33
C ALA A 798 -3.85 30.84 37.51
N LYS A 799 -4.01 32.06 37.02
CA LYS A 799 -2.91 32.88 36.56
C LYS A 799 -1.95 33.06 37.74
N SER A 800 -0.90 32.27 37.78
CA SER A 800 0.22 32.55 38.66
C SER A 800 1.02 33.70 38.06
N THR A 801 0.83 34.88 38.62
CA THR A 801 1.79 35.98 38.52
C THR A 801 3.05 35.52 39.24
N SER A 802 4.10 35.32 38.45
CA SER A 802 5.46 35.04 38.95
C SER A 802 5.98 36.23 39.75
N ARG A 803 6.25 36.02 41.02
CA ARG A 803 7.27 36.76 41.76
C ARG A 803 8.19 35.76 42.41
N SER A 804 9.41 35.78 41.93
CA SER A 804 10.55 35.11 42.48
C SER A 804 10.89 35.64 43.84
N ILE A 805 11.03 34.80 44.87
CA ILE A 805 11.93 35.04 46.02
C ILE A 805 12.43 33.65 46.47
N GLU A 806 13.73 33.46 46.38
CA GLU A 806 14.46 32.39 47.02
C GLU A 806 14.35 32.45 48.53
N SER A 807 14.18 31.31 49.20
CA SER A 807 14.96 31.03 50.41
C SER A 807 14.77 29.58 50.92
N LYS A 808 15.83 29.11 51.44
CA LYS A 808 16.23 27.76 51.95
C LYS A 808 15.35 27.21 53.08
N ALA A 809 15.20 25.90 52.99
CA ALA A 809 15.38 24.85 54.02
C ALA A 809 14.66 24.98 55.37
N GLN A 810 13.89 23.98 55.73
CA GLN A 810 14.18 23.02 56.81
C GLN A 810 13.04 21.97 56.98
N VAL A 811 13.47 20.78 57.21
CA VAL A 811 12.69 19.56 57.46
C VAL A 811 12.20 19.55 58.90
N VAL A 812 10.90 19.33 59.11
CA VAL A 812 10.37 18.79 60.39
C VAL A 812 9.06 18.01 60.06
N PRO A 813 8.86 16.81 60.64
CA PRO A 813 7.74 15.96 60.31
C PRO A 813 6.43 16.37 61.07
N PRO A 814 5.26 16.19 60.44
CA PRO A 814 4.00 16.50 61.11
C PRO A 814 3.37 15.32 61.82
N ALA A 815 2.78 15.64 62.97
CA ALA A 815 1.86 14.81 63.74
C ALA A 815 0.44 14.77 63.06
N PRO A 816 -0.40 13.75 63.35
CA PRO A 816 -1.60 13.53 62.63
C PRO A 816 -2.74 14.42 63.14
N SER A 817 -3.35 15.21 62.30
CA SER A 817 -4.64 15.82 62.58
C SER A 817 -5.70 15.31 61.65
N ARG A 818 -6.75 14.70 62.21
CA ARG A 818 -8.01 14.39 61.60
C ARG A 818 -8.66 15.71 61.15
N ALA A 819 -8.94 15.79 59.91
CA ALA A 819 -10.02 16.62 59.39
C ALA A 819 -10.44 15.97 58.06
N ASP A 820 -11.67 15.51 57.94
CA ASP A 820 -12.25 15.04 56.69
C ASP A 820 -12.35 16.23 55.74
N ASP A 821 -11.55 16.18 54.73
CA ASP A 821 -11.52 17.19 53.66
C ASP A 821 -12.66 16.87 52.66
N PRO A 822 -13.64 17.77 52.45
CA PRO A 822 -14.79 17.52 51.57
C PRO A 822 -14.44 17.43 50.10
N ALA A 823 -13.14 17.45 49.75
CA ALA A 823 -12.66 17.46 48.38
C ALA A 823 -12.28 16.07 47.80
N HIS A 824 -12.47 14.99 48.58
CA HIS A 824 -12.17 13.63 48.05
C HIS A 824 -13.29 13.13 47.13
N PRO A 825 -12.99 12.62 45.92
CA PRO A 825 -13.97 11.99 45.05
C PRO A 825 -14.65 10.82 45.82
N GLY A 826 -15.94 10.90 46.03
CA GLY A 826 -16.72 9.88 46.75
C GLY A 826 -17.22 10.29 48.14
N SER A 827 -16.79 11.41 48.74
CA SER A 827 -17.27 11.87 50.06
C SER A 827 -18.74 12.25 50.02
N LEU A 828 -19.21 12.80 48.92
CA LEU A 828 -20.62 13.16 48.72
C LEU A 828 -21.53 11.93 48.59
N PHE A 829 -21.04 10.84 48.03
CA PHE A 829 -21.78 9.58 47.97
C PHE A 829 -21.86 8.87 49.32
N ARG A 830 -20.84 8.97 50.18
CA ARG A 830 -20.89 8.47 51.54
C ARG A 830 -21.86 9.24 52.39
N GLN A 831 -21.98 10.56 52.22
CA GLN A 831 -22.92 11.40 52.94
C GLN A 831 -24.37 11.11 52.55
N LEU A 832 -24.65 10.85 51.27
CA LEU A 832 -25.99 10.47 50.79
C LEU A 832 -26.41 9.07 51.25
N VAL A 833 -25.48 8.15 51.46
CA VAL A 833 -25.76 6.77 51.92
C VAL A 833 -25.97 6.74 53.46
N SER A 834 -25.38 7.67 54.22
CA SER A 834 -25.54 7.73 55.69
C SER A 834 -26.82 8.41 56.15
N GLU A 835 -27.48 9.20 55.27
CA GLU A 835 -28.75 9.91 55.62
C GLU A 835 -30.01 9.03 55.32
N GLU A 836 -29.91 7.89 54.65
CA GLU A 836 -31.05 7.05 54.28
C GLU A 836 -31.39 5.92 55.27
N GLU A 837 -30.73 5.81 56.43
CA GLU A 837 -31.04 4.74 57.40
C GLU A 837 -32.20 5.02 58.33
N ASP A 838 -32.80 6.23 58.31
CA ASP A 838 -33.83 6.62 59.27
C ASP A 838 -35.22 7.01 58.72
N SER A 839 -35.61 6.68 57.52
CA SER A 839 -36.97 6.91 57.05
C SER A 839 -37.56 5.76 56.27
N SER A 840 -38.52 5.10 56.86
CA SER A 840 -39.35 4.05 56.27
C SER A 840 -40.33 4.59 55.23
N THR A 841 -39.88 4.69 53.96
CA THR A 841 -40.76 4.79 52.80
C THR A 841 -40.12 4.03 51.62
N PRO A 842 -40.90 3.28 50.83
CA PRO A 842 -40.35 2.44 49.77
C PRO A 842 -39.82 3.27 48.64
N SER A 843 -38.50 3.39 48.52
CA SER A 843 -37.87 4.00 47.39
C SER A 843 -37.76 3.00 46.22
N LEU A 844 -38.16 3.45 45.05
CA LEU A 844 -38.26 2.69 43.79
C LEU A 844 -36.93 2.39 43.13
N PHE A 845 -35.80 2.72 43.74
CA PHE A 845 -34.48 2.48 43.19
C PHE A 845 -33.54 1.80 44.20
N LYS A 846 -33.55 0.49 44.21
CA LYS A 846 -32.45 -0.28 44.79
C LYS A 846 -31.27 -0.29 43.82
N LEU A 847 -30.33 0.65 43.99
CA LEU A 847 -29.03 0.66 43.33
C LEU A 847 -28.08 -0.39 43.94
N GLY A 848 -28.53 -1.65 44.02
CA GLY A 848 -27.74 -2.76 44.57
C GLY A 848 -26.51 -3.18 43.76
N TRP A 849 -26.32 -2.61 42.62
CA TRP A 849 -25.17 -2.92 41.74
C TRP A 849 -23.92 -2.06 42.00
N LEU A 850 -24.08 -0.91 42.63
CA LEU A 850 -22.96 -0.01 42.98
C LEU A 850 -22.14 -0.52 44.19
N SER A 851 -22.69 -1.39 45.02
CA SER A 851 -21.99 -1.92 46.20
C SER A 851 -20.96 -3.00 45.88
N ASN A 852 -21.03 -3.61 44.69
CA ASN A 852 -20.06 -4.62 44.23
C ASN A 852 -18.84 -4.05 43.48
N MET A 853 -18.77 -2.74 43.22
CA MET A 853 -17.61 -2.13 42.57
C MET A 853 -16.60 -1.52 43.56
N THR A 854 -16.84 -1.61 44.87
CA THR A 854 -15.94 -1.05 45.89
C THR A 854 -15.34 -2.12 46.81
N LYS A 855 -15.32 -3.39 46.39
CA LYS A 855 -14.50 -4.46 47.04
C LYS A 855 -13.36 -4.92 46.14
#